data_a75d7f4bb486b5e769e5e57b35455ace
#
_entry.id   a75d7f4bb486b5e769e5e57b35455ace
#
_cell.length_a   1.000
_cell.length_b   1.000
_cell.length_c   1.000
_cell.angle_alpha   90.00
_cell.angle_beta   90.00
_cell.angle_gamma   90.00
#
_symmetry.space_group_name_H-M   'P 1'
#
loop_
_entity.id
_entity.type
_entity.pdbx_description
1 polymer ?
#
loop_
_entity_poly.entity_id
_entity_poly.type
_entity_poly.pdbx_seq_one_letter_code
_entity_poly.pdbx_strand_id
1 'polypeptide(L)'
;MTILLQLALYTGLFPFDKLFSTELSTDPVDKISNFLILELHDDFLAQLFNLNCIKIGYSAACMQHSRHNKKALKKFVQVAVPAPLYSCFDYLSPKNADENTLHPGCRVQVPFGRRSQIGVILGQSDTTEVPASRLKAVQSTFDVEPVLPGELLKLLKWAASYYQYPIGEVVHCAMPALLRKGKPPSVRGQAMWKTGSEPADPDTAFKRAPRQLQIYRFLQQHEGVASDELLNRTFENWRTAMKSLVVKGQVIKTEQPCLPDAVACAEAGPKLNSEQQLIIDTIQTQTAAYKTHLIHGITGSGKTEVYISLARQVLAAGKQVLVLVPEISLTPQLTDRFRKRLGVRTASLHSGLNDSQRLCAWSTAAQNGAQLVIGTRSAVFTPMPELGMVIVDEEHDGSYKQQDGFRYNARDLALVRAHQAGVPVILGSATPSLESLYNCYNGRYQLHTLKMRARSSQMPRIELVDLCKQKLQEGLSPKLLAAIDRHLQNQGQVLLFLNRRGFSPLLMCHACGWTISCKRCDAHMTYHKSRQLLRCHHCGAEAAVPQSCGDCGSSELISIGAGTERIEQLLKSRYPDISVERIDRDTTRRKGSLHEKLELARTGNARLLVGTQMLAKGHDFPNLTLVGVLDTDQGLYSGDFRAPEHLAQLITQVAGRAGRAEKPGEVLIQTHHPDHPLLQTLLHQGYDGFAHAALTEREQAGFPPYRHLALLRCEAIKPEAGAAFMESARELLKGFENQAIEVFGPLPAPMEKRAGRYRMQLILQSGQRKLLHQALQPWTQSLVNLKAGSKVRWSLDVDPYDTY
;
A
#
# COMPACT_ATOMS: atom_id res chain seq x y z
N MET A 1 -2.47 48.20 -1.47
CA MET A 1 -1.06 48.02 -1.79
C MET A 1 -0.27 49.28 -1.68
N THR A 2 -0.64 50.38 -2.37
CA THR A 2 0.07 51.69 -2.32
C THR A 2 0.12 52.31 -0.92
N ILE A 3 -0.91 52.20 -0.11
CA ILE A 3 -0.98 52.71 1.26
C ILE A 3 -0.09 51.92 2.24
N LEU A 4 0.08 50.63 2.03
CA LEU A 4 0.96 49.78 2.84
C LEU A 4 2.45 50.02 2.52
N LEU A 5 2.79 50.31 1.29
CA LEU A 5 4.16 50.70 0.90
C LEU A 5 4.55 52.09 1.45
N GLN A 6 3.62 53.01 1.55
CA GLN A 6 3.88 54.32 2.15
C GLN A 6 4.08 54.26 3.67
N LEU A 7 3.40 53.35 4.36
CA LEU A 7 3.58 53.10 5.79
C LEU A 7 4.91 52.41 6.13
N ALA A 8 5.38 51.49 5.29
CA ALA A 8 6.69 50.84 5.46
C ALA A 8 7.88 51.76 5.25
N LEU A 9 7.75 52.73 4.36
CA LEU A 9 8.76 53.75 4.11
C LEU A 9 8.81 54.85 5.22
N TYR A 10 7.69 55.04 5.93
CA TYR A 10 7.62 56.04 7.00
C TYR A 10 8.12 55.57 8.35
N THR A 11 8.24 54.26 8.56
CA THR A 11 8.62 53.67 9.85
C THR A 11 10.09 53.28 9.98
N GLY A 12 10.91 53.47 8.92
CA GLY A 12 12.38 53.30 9.00
C GLY A 12 12.85 51.85 9.31
N LEU A 13 12.02 50.83 9.10
CA LEU A 13 12.24 49.45 9.52
C LEU A 13 13.02 48.58 8.52
N PHE A 14 13.53 49.15 7.42
CA PHE A 14 14.39 48.42 6.48
C PHE A 14 15.65 49.18 6.11
N PRO A 15 16.85 48.60 6.28
CA PRO A 15 18.10 49.19 5.80
C PRO A 15 18.21 49.04 4.27
N PHE A 16 18.61 50.16 3.62
CA PHE A 16 18.63 50.37 2.16
C PHE A 16 19.71 49.55 1.42
N ASP A 17 20.63 48.89 2.11
CA ASP A 17 21.86 48.36 1.51
C ASP A 17 21.74 46.93 0.94
N LYS A 18 20.58 46.29 0.98
CA LYS A 18 20.38 44.93 0.43
C LYS A 18 19.58 44.84 -0.88
N LEU A 19 19.25 45.96 -1.49
CA LEU A 19 18.43 46.02 -2.70
C LEU A 19 19.21 46.12 -4.03
N PHE A 20 20.51 46.33 -3.98
CA PHE A 20 21.32 46.49 -5.19
C PHE A 20 22.65 45.76 -5.11
N SER A 21 22.63 44.46 -5.30
CA SER A 21 23.79 43.73 -5.80
C SER A 21 23.34 42.46 -6.47
N THR A 22 23.70 42.34 -7.73
CA THR A 22 23.75 41.25 -8.73
C THR A 22 22.63 41.18 -9.77
N GLU A 23 23.04 41.63 -10.94
CA GLU A 23 22.75 41.25 -12.33
C GLU A 23 21.34 40.94 -12.80
N LEU A 24 20.83 41.82 -13.59
CA LEU A 24 19.94 41.77 -14.76
C LEU A 24 19.14 40.50 -15.06
N SER A 25 17.88 40.57 -14.70
CA SER A 25 16.78 40.01 -15.49
C SER A 25 15.57 40.96 -15.39
N THR A 26 15.00 41.22 -16.53
CA THR A 26 14.01 42.26 -16.81
C THR A 26 12.60 41.85 -16.41
N ASP A 27 12.27 41.89 -15.12
CA ASP A 27 10.92 42.16 -14.68
C ASP A 27 10.85 42.36 -13.14
N PRO A 28 10.54 43.55 -12.65
CA PRO A 28 10.52 43.84 -11.19
C PRO A 28 9.27 43.32 -10.47
N VAL A 29 8.23 42.90 -11.19
CA VAL A 29 6.94 42.51 -10.58
C VAL A 29 6.95 41.11 -10.02
N ASP A 30 7.67 40.18 -10.65
CA ASP A 30 7.74 38.79 -10.20
C ASP A 30 8.63 38.57 -8.97
N LYS A 31 9.61 39.37 -8.73
CA LYS A 31 10.48 39.29 -7.54
C LYS A 31 9.79 39.76 -6.26
N ILE A 32 8.89 40.73 -6.36
CA ILE A 32 8.14 41.25 -5.20
C ILE A 32 7.02 40.27 -4.78
N SER A 33 6.41 39.59 -5.74
CA SER A 33 5.37 38.61 -5.46
C SER A 33 5.90 37.35 -4.77
N ASN A 34 7.10 36.90 -5.10
CA ASN A 34 7.71 35.72 -4.48
C ASN A 34 8.32 35.98 -3.09
N PHE A 35 8.67 37.22 -2.77
CA PHE A 35 9.22 37.59 -1.46
C PHE A 35 8.13 37.81 -0.40
N LEU A 36 6.94 38.24 -0.82
CA LEU A 36 5.79 38.48 0.08
C LEU A 36 5.00 37.21 0.45
N ILE A 37 5.25 36.08 -0.22
CA ILE A 37 4.56 34.80 0.08
C ILE A 37 5.37 33.92 1.03
N LEU A 38 6.65 34.23 1.28
CA LEU A 38 7.57 33.33 2.02
C LEU A 38 7.84 33.69 3.49
N GLU A 39 7.45 34.87 4.00
CA GLU A 39 7.77 35.27 5.37
C GLU A 39 6.67 36.08 6.10
N LEU A 40 5.42 35.71 5.97
CA LEU A 40 4.39 36.17 6.93
C LEU A 40 4.05 35.01 7.87
N HIS A 41 4.92 34.76 8.82
CA HIS A 41 4.64 33.94 9.99
C HIS A 41 3.63 34.62 10.93
N ASP A 42 2.80 33.84 11.60
CA ASP A 42 1.70 34.25 12.48
C ASP A 42 2.06 35.23 13.62
N ASP A 43 3.35 35.43 13.93
CA ASP A 43 3.83 36.33 14.98
C ASP A 43 3.70 37.80 14.65
N PHE A 44 3.64 38.18 13.38
CA PHE A 44 3.51 39.59 12.98
C PHE A 44 2.11 40.15 13.15
N LEU A 45 1.10 39.29 12.98
CA LEU A 45 -0.30 39.65 13.23
C LEU A 45 -0.61 39.78 14.71
N ALA A 46 0.06 39.00 15.57
CA ALA A 46 -0.13 39.05 17.02
C ALA A 46 0.47 40.37 17.62
N GLN A 47 1.53 40.91 17.05
CA GLN A 47 2.12 42.15 17.50
C GLN A 47 1.34 43.41 17.06
N LEU A 48 0.67 43.38 15.90
CA LEU A 48 -0.22 44.44 15.45
C LEU A 48 -1.53 44.53 16.26
N PHE A 49 -2.00 43.44 16.78
CA PHE A 49 -3.19 43.43 17.66
C PHE A 49 -2.91 43.94 19.09
N ASN A 50 -1.68 43.79 19.59
CA ASN A 50 -1.31 44.26 20.94
C ASN A 50 -1.00 45.78 21.02
N LEU A 51 -0.74 46.44 19.92
CA LEU A 51 -0.44 47.90 19.88
C LEU A 51 -1.68 48.79 19.81
N ASN A 52 -2.86 48.26 19.55
CA ASN A 52 -4.09 49.05 19.48
C ASN A 52 -4.99 49.00 20.72
N CYS A 53 -4.60 48.30 21.79
CA CYS A 53 -5.37 48.19 23.03
C CYS A 53 -4.96 49.20 24.14
N ILE A 54 -4.05 50.08 23.90
CA ILE A 54 -3.61 51.09 24.91
C ILE A 54 -3.87 52.53 24.43
N LYS A 55 -5.08 52.87 24.19
CA LYS A 55 -5.59 54.26 24.27
C LYS A 55 -7.04 54.36 23.84
N ILE A 56 -7.95 53.88 24.63
CA ILE A 56 -9.28 54.43 24.78
C ILE A 56 -9.77 54.03 26.18
N GLY A 57 -9.57 54.93 27.15
CA GLY A 57 -10.20 54.88 28.43
C GLY A 57 -11.70 55.13 28.27
N TYR A 58 -12.54 54.12 28.53
CA TYR A 58 -13.94 54.34 28.79
C TYR A 58 -14.33 53.76 30.15
N SER A 59 -14.89 54.65 30.92
CA SER A 59 -15.39 54.55 32.28
C SER A 59 -16.30 53.33 32.48
N ALA A 60 -16.09 52.62 33.60
CA ALA A 60 -16.94 51.57 34.13
C ALA A 60 -18.27 52.12 34.67
N ALA A 61 -19.18 52.54 33.83
CA ALA A 61 -20.51 52.98 34.22
C ALA A 61 -21.56 52.82 33.09
N CYS A 62 -21.61 51.63 32.50
CA CYS A 62 -22.74 51.24 31.63
C CYS A 62 -22.86 49.71 31.46
N MET A 63 -22.83 48.99 32.58
CA MET A 63 -23.19 47.56 32.59
C MET A 63 -24.47 47.40 33.40
N GLN A 64 -25.58 47.88 32.89
CA GLN A 64 -26.92 47.38 33.22
C GLN A 64 -27.87 47.76 32.09
N HIS A 65 -28.60 46.75 31.59
CA HIS A 65 -29.66 46.77 30.57
C HIS A 65 -29.20 46.71 29.09
N SER A 66 -28.92 45.51 28.63
CA SER A 66 -29.62 44.99 27.46
C SER A 66 -29.51 43.46 27.43
N ARG A 67 -30.46 42.78 27.98
CA ARG A 67 -30.78 41.39 27.63
C ARG A 67 -31.29 41.40 26.18
N HIS A 68 -30.39 41.50 25.21
CA HIS A 68 -30.71 41.17 23.84
C HIS A 68 -30.58 39.66 23.69
N ASN A 69 -31.69 39.02 23.35
CA ASN A 69 -31.76 37.69 22.81
C ASN A 69 -30.65 37.49 21.73
N LYS A 70 -29.52 36.97 22.10
CA LYS A 70 -28.59 36.36 21.14
C LYS A 70 -29.34 35.15 20.58
N LYS A 71 -30.03 35.31 19.42
CA LYS A 71 -30.36 34.18 18.57
C LYS A 71 -29.03 33.44 18.35
N ALA A 72 -28.94 32.23 18.93
CA ALA A 72 -27.78 31.35 18.70
C ALA A 72 -27.57 31.23 17.17
N LEU A 73 -26.42 31.67 16.70
CA LEU A 73 -26.04 31.50 15.32
C LEU A 73 -26.12 29.99 15.01
N LYS A 74 -26.92 29.63 14.03
CA LYS A 74 -27.03 28.23 13.59
C LYS A 74 -25.69 27.84 12.96
N LYS A 75 -24.82 27.13 13.69
CA LYS A 75 -23.61 26.56 13.15
C LYS A 75 -23.94 25.30 12.36
N PHE A 76 -23.43 25.23 11.14
CA PHE A 76 -23.55 24.07 10.30
C PHE A 76 -22.34 23.18 10.50
N VAL A 77 -22.54 21.86 10.51
CA VAL A 77 -21.51 20.85 10.66
C VAL A 77 -21.34 20.14 9.33
N GLN A 78 -20.15 20.23 8.75
CA GLN A 78 -19.79 19.50 7.53
C GLN A 78 -19.40 18.08 7.85
N VAL A 79 -20.11 17.10 7.31
CA VAL A 79 -19.94 15.69 7.62
C VAL A 79 -19.57 14.90 6.36
N ALA A 80 -18.50 14.12 6.45
CA ALA A 80 -18.14 13.09 5.47
C ALA A 80 -18.96 11.83 5.76
N VAL A 81 -19.89 11.49 4.87
CA VAL A 81 -20.74 10.29 4.95
C VAL A 81 -20.23 9.24 3.98
N PRO A 82 -20.15 7.93 4.36
CA PRO A 82 -19.69 6.87 3.46
C PRO A 82 -20.71 6.61 2.35
N ALA A 83 -20.60 7.40 1.31
CA ALA A 83 -21.42 7.33 0.11
C ALA A 83 -20.56 7.65 -1.11
N PRO A 84 -20.85 7.08 -2.29
CA PRO A 84 -20.10 7.34 -3.52
C PRO A 84 -20.41 8.71 -4.11
N LEU A 85 -20.38 9.75 -3.28
CA LEU A 85 -20.69 11.14 -3.61
C LEU A 85 -19.50 12.03 -3.26
N TYR A 86 -19.14 12.90 -4.16
CA TYR A 86 -17.93 13.73 -4.08
C TYR A 86 -18.09 15.01 -3.23
N SER A 87 -19.28 15.20 -2.62
CA SER A 87 -19.60 16.34 -1.77
C SER A 87 -19.58 15.98 -0.28
N CYS A 88 -19.26 16.93 0.55
CA CYS A 88 -19.58 16.91 1.98
C CYS A 88 -21.05 17.29 2.18
N PHE A 89 -21.59 16.93 3.33
CA PHE A 89 -22.99 17.21 3.65
C PHE A 89 -23.07 18.10 4.88
N ASP A 90 -23.83 19.20 4.77
CA ASP A 90 -24.06 20.09 5.87
C ASP A 90 -25.26 19.64 6.70
N TYR A 91 -25.07 19.62 8.02
CA TYR A 91 -26.09 19.29 9.00
C TYR A 91 -26.18 20.39 10.05
N LEU A 92 -27.35 20.51 10.67
CA LEU A 92 -27.54 21.37 11.85
C LEU A 92 -26.94 20.70 13.08
N SER A 93 -26.35 21.50 13.97
CA SER A 93 -25.92 21.04 15.30
C SER A 93 -27.09 20.44 16.07
N PRO A 94 -26.89 19.39 16.89
CA PRO A 94 -27.97 18.82 17.72
C PRO A 94 -28.46 19.84 18.72
N LYS A 95 -29.75 19.87 18.99
CA LYS A 95 -30.39 20.86 19.89
C LYS A 95 -29.80 20.86 21.32
N ASN A 96 -29.28 19.75 21.79
CA ASN A 96 -28.79 19.52 23.16
C ASN A 96 -27.32 19.18 23.24
N ALA A 97 -26.53 19.35 22.18
CA ALA A 97 -25.09 19.13 22.26
C ALA A 97 -24.40 20.36 22.84
N ASP A 98 -23.44 20.11 23.72
CA ASP A 98 -22.47 21.11 24.07
C ASP A 98 -21.69 21.44 22.78
N GLU A 99 -21.69 22.71 22.37
CA GLU A 99 -21.03 23.18 21.15
C GLU A 99 -19.55 22.78 21.13
N ASN A 100 -18.96 22.51 22.28
CA ASN A 100 -17.61 22.04 22.46
C ASN A 100 -17.38 20.56 22.07
N THR A 101 -18.41 19.77 21.73
CA THR A 101 -18.27 18.34 21.38
C THR A 101 -18.27 18.05 19.90
N LEU A 102 -18.44 19.04 19.04
CA LEU A 102 -18.54 18.87 17.58
C LEU A 102 -17.21 19.15 16.87
N HIS A 103 -16.13 18.56 17.34
CA HIS A 103 -14.81 18.78 16.77
C HIS A 103 -14.61 18.02 15.44
N PRO A 104 -13.85 18.60 14.47
CA PRO A 104 -13.41 17.85 13.30
C PRO A 104 -12.69 16.56 13.71
N GLY A 105 -13.04 15.45 13.07
CA GLY A 105 -12.52 14.12 13.40
C GLY A 105 -13.39 13.29 14.33
N CYS A 106 -14.41 13.88 14.98
CA CYS A 106 -15.41 13.14 15.74
C CYS A 106 -16.44 12.46 14.82
N ARG A 107 -16.91 11.30 15.23
CA ARG A 107 -17.96 10.55 14.54
C ARG A 107 -19.32 11.02 15.00
N VAL A 108 -20.22 11.11 14.05
CA VAL A 108 -21.61 11.50 14.29
C VAL A 108 -22.56 10.58 13.56
N GLN A 109 -23.74 10.37 14.15
CA GLN A 109 -24.84 9.72 13.45
C GLN A 109 -25.69 10.77 12.76
N VAL A 110 -25.91 10.60 11.47
CA VAL A 110 -26.65 11.53 10.64
C VAL A 110 -27.70 10.82 9.80
N PRO A 111 -28.88 11.45 9.58
CA PRO A 111 -29.88 10.91 8.67
C PRO A 111 -29.40 11.08 7.23
N PHE A 112 -29.30 9.98 6.48
CA PHE A 112 -28.88 9.97 5.08
C PHE A 112 -29.83 9.13 4.23
N GLY A 113 -30.53 9.78 3.31
CA GLY A 113 -31.63 9.14 2.58
C GLY A 113 -32.72 8.64 3.54
N ARG A 114 -33.04 7.35 3.48
CA ARG A 114 -34.03 6.66 4.35
C ARG A 114 -33.38 5.97 5.56
N ARG A 115 -32.06 6.08 5.72
CA ARG A 115 -31.30 5.39 6.78
C ARG A 115 -30.47 6.41 7.57
N SER A 116 -30.04 6.01 8.76
CA SER A 116 -28.99 6.73 9.49
C SER A 116 -27.63 6.12 9.16
N GLN A 117 -26.61 6.98 9.01
CA GLN A 117 -25.23 6.57 8.76
C GLN A 117 -24.29 7.24 9.74
N ILE A 118 -23.14 6.61 9.96
CA ILE A 118 -22.07 7.18 10.77
C ILE A 118 -21.11 7.91 9.82
N GLY A 119 -21.05 9.22 9.99
CA GLY A 119 -20.12 10.09 9.31
C GLY A 119 -19.06 10.64 10.26
N VAL A 120 -18.11 11.38 9.70
CA VAL A 120 -17.06 12.07 10.45
C VAL A 120 -17.15 13.56 10.15
N ILE A 121 -17.07 14.38 11.18
CA ILE A 121 -17.04 15.83 11.06
C ILE A 121 -15.74 16.25 10.39
N LEU A 122 -15.83 17.03 9.32
CA LEU A 122 -14.68 17.60 8.60
C LEU A 122 -14.42 19.06 8.98
N GLY A 123 -15.43 19.75 9.44
CA GLY A 123 -15.38 21.16 9.80
C GLY A 123 -16.72 21.70 10.26
N GLN A 124 -16.72 22.96 10.66
CA GLN A 124 -17.91 23.75 10.94
C GLN A 124 -17.94 24.95 9.99
N SER A 125 -19.13 25.43 9.64
CA SER A 125 -19.33 26.59 8.79
C SER A 125 -20.46 27.43 9.35
N ASP A 126 -20.37 28.74 9.18
CA ASP A 126 -21.44 29.68 9.53
C ASP A 126 -22.41 29.92 8.36
N THR A 127 -22.07 29.43 7.18
CA THR A 127 -22.87 29.51 5.96
C THR A 127 -23.05 28.14 5.33
N THR A 128 -24.15 27.94 4.62
CA THR A 128 -24.43 26.73 3.83
C THR A 128 -25.20 27.11 2.57
N GLU A 129 -24.91 26.39 1.49
CA GLU A 129 -25.67 26.51 0.23
C GLU A 129 -26.95 25.61 0.24
N VAL A 130 -27.09 24.77 1.28
CA VAL A 130 -28.22 23.85 1.38
C VAL A 130 -29.46 24.61 1.84
N PRO A 131 -30.61 24.55 1.13
CA PRO A 131 -31.85 25.18 1.56
C PRO A 131 -32.29 24.73 2.96
N ALA A 132 -32.76 25.65 3.79
CA ALA A 132 -33.13 25.37 5.19
C ALA A 132 -34.12 24.21 5.33
N SER A 133 -35.01 24.03 4.34
CA SER A 133 -36.02 22.95 4.30
C SER A 133 -35.40 21.55 4.09
N ARG A 134 -34.18 21.47 3.57
CA ARG A 134 -33.46 20.20 3.35
C ARG A 134 -32.42 19.89 4.42
N LEU A 135 -32.08 20.86 5.26
CA LEU A 135 -31.14 20.68 6.36
C LEU A 135 -31.72 19.78 7.44
N LYS A 136 -30.95 18.76 7.79
CA LYS A 136 -31.28 17.84 8.88
C LYS A 136 -30.29 18.03 10.03
N ALA A 137 -30.70 17.73 11.25
CA ALA A 137 -29.82 17.81 12.41
C ALA A 137 -29.01 16.52 12.56
N VAL A 138 -27.80 16.63 13.12
CA VAL A 138 -27.07 15.51 13.67
C VAL A 138 -27.89 14.81 14.73
N GLN A 139 -28.02 13.49 14.69
CA GLN A 139 -28.83 12.70 15.61
C GLN A 139 -28.14 12.45 16.95
N SER A 140 -26.86 12.07 16.90
CA SER A 140 -26.01 11.82 18.07
C SER A 140 -24.53 11.96 17.73
N THR A 141 -23.71 12.23 18.73
CA THR A 141 -22.25 12.20 18.69
C THR A 141 -21.76 10.90 19.35
N PHE A 142 -20.68 10.31 18.83
CA PHE A 142 -20.07 9.10 19.38
C PHE A 142 -18.83 9.42 20.23
N ASP A 143 -18.18 10.53 19.95
CA ASP A 143 -16.85 10.84 20.49
C ASP A 143 -16.86 12.21 21.15
N VAL A 144 -16.17 12.33 22.28
CA VAL A 144 -15.86 13.60 22.94
C VAL A 144 -14.58 14.18 22.34
N GLU A 145 -13.60 13.32 22.09
CA GLU A 145 -12.34 13.68 21.45
C GLU A 145 -12.29 13.14 20.02
N PRO A 146 -11.58 13.83 19.09
CA PRO A 146 -11.48 13.37 17.71
C PRO A 146 -10.83 11.99 17.58
N VAL A 147 -11.54 11.04 16.97
CA VAL A 147 -11.01 9.73 16.63
C VAL A 147 -9.99 9.82 15.49
N LEU A 148 -10.19 10.79 14.58
CA LEU A 148 -9.24 11.12 13.51
C LEU A 148 -8.63 12.49 13.81
N PRO A 149 -7.36 12.56 14.26
CA PRO A 149 -6.67 13.82 14.53
C PRO A 149 -6.60 14.73 13.31
N GLY A 150 -6.46 16.04 13.54
CA GLY A 150 -6.45 17.05 12.48
C GLY A 150 -5.40 16.80 11.38
N GLU A 151 -4.21 16.32 11.75
CA GLU A 151 -3.16 15.96 10.80
C GLU A 151 -3.59 14.81 9.88
N LEU A 152 -4.23 13.78 10.44
CA LEU A 152 -4.75 12.67 9.65
C LEU A 152 -5.91 13.12 8.75
N LEU A 153 -6.78 14.01 9.23
CA LEU A 153 -7.83 14.62 8.40
C LEU A 153 -7.25 15.42 7.24
N LYS A 154 -6.15 16.16 7.44
CA LYS A 154 -5.43 16.85 6.36
C LYS A 154 -4.95 15.86 5.30
N LEU A 155 -4.34 14.75 5.73
CA LEU A 155 -3.90 13.67 4.83
C LEU A 155 -5.08 13.08 4.05
N LEU A 156 -6.21 12.80 4.71
CA LEU A 156 -7.38 12.20 4.08
C LEU A 156 -8.06 13.16 3.08
N LYS A 157 -8.14 14.46 3.39
CA LYS A 157 -8.62 15.49 2.46
C LYS A 157 -7.71 15.60 1.24
N TRP A 158 -6.39 15.61 1.45
CA TRP A 158 -5.43 15.60 0.36
C TRP A 158 -5.60 14.35 -0.51
N ALA A 159 -5.71 13.18 0.11
CA ALA A 159 -5.86 11.91 -0.60
C ALA A 159 -7.17 11.83 -1.41
N ALA A 160 -8.28 12.33 -0.88
CA ALA A 160 -9.54 12.42 -1.61
C ALA A 160 -9.42 13.30 -2.86
N SER A 161 -8.78 14.46 -2.73
CA SER A 161 -8.52 15.38 -3.85
C SER A 161 -7.54 14.80 -4.86
N TYR A 162 -6.43 14.21 -4.39
CA TYR A 162 -5.39 13.66 -5.27
C TYR A 162 -5.90 12.47 -6.09
N TYR A 163 -6.50 11.49 -5.42
CA TYR A 163 -7.00 10.28 -6.09
C TYR A 163 -8.40 10.45 -6.69
N GLN A 164 -8.96 11.66 -6.65
CA GLN A 164 -10.29 11.95 -7.15
C GLN A 164 -11.31 10.93 -6.61
N TYR A 165 -11.38 10.79 -5.28
CA TYR A 165 -12.23 9.79 -4.64
C TYR A 165 -13.14 10.42 -3.58
N PRO A 166 -14.40 9.94 -3.41
CA PRO A 166 -15.35 10.51 -2.44
C PRO A 166 -14.77 10.57 -1.03
N ILE A 167 -14.72 11.77 -0.45
CA ILE A 167 -14.11 12.00 0.87
C ILE A 167 -14.75 11.15 1.97
N GLY A 168 -16.04 10.88 1.92
CA GLY A 168 -16.73 10.03 2.89
C GLY A 168 -16.23 8.59 2.87
N GLU A 169 -15.95 8.06 1.69
CA GLU A 169 -15.37 6.72 1.49
C GLU A 169 -13.89 6.68 1.93
N VAL A 170 -13.12 7.74 1.65
CA VAL A 170 -11.72 7.87 2.07
C VAL A 170 -11.60 7.85 3.59
N VAL A 171 -12.37 8.68 4.27
CA VAL A 171 -12.42 8.75 5.74
C VAL A 171 -12.89 7.43 6.34
N HIS A 172 -13.90 6.81 5.75
CA HIS A 172 -14.41 5.51 6.18
C HIS A 172 -13.34 4.40 6.04
N CYS A 173 -12.56 4.41 4.96
CA CYS A 173 -11.47 3.46 4.73
C CYS A 173 -10.36 3.57 5.81
N ALA A 174 -10.11 4.77 6.32
CA ALA A 174 -9.08 5.02 7.33
C ALA A 174 -9.43 4.48 8.73
N MET A 175 -10.70 4.18 9.00
CA MET A 175 -11.15 3.72 10.32
C MET A 175 -11.24 2.18 10.41
N PRO A 176 -10.90 1.56 11.54
CA PRO A 176 -11.25 0.17 11.85
C PRO A 176 -12.75 -0.13 11.74
N ALA A 177 -13.11 -1.35 11.35
CA ALA A 177 -14.50 -1.75 11.11
C ALA A 177 -15.44 -1.52 12.31
N LEU A 178 -14.97 -1.70 13.53
CA LEU A 178 -15.78 -1.47 14.74
C LEU A 178 -16.06 0.01 14.98
N LEU A 179 -15.11 0.90 14.68
CA LEU A 179 -15.35 2.35 14.73
C LEU A 179 -16.42 2.77 13.72
N ARG A 180 -16.38 2.20 12.51
CA ARG A 180 -17.41 2.41 11.48
C ARG A 180 -18.81 1.95 11.89
N LYS A 181 -18.88 1.00 12.83
CA LYS A 181 -20.12 0.49 13.43
C LYS A 181 -20.53 1.24 14.71
N GLY A 182 -19.91 2.38 15.05
CA GLY A 182 -20.22 3.20 16.21
C GLY A 182 -19.67 2.69 17.55
N LYS A 183 -18.81 1.67 17.53
CA LYS A 183 -18.15 1.23 18.77
C LYS A 183 -17.11 2.28 19.20
N PRO A 184 -16.93 2.52 20.52
CA PRO A 184 -15.92 3.45 21.00
C PRO A 184 -14.51 2.94 20.70
N PRO A 185 -13.49 3.83 20.64
CA PRO A 185 -12.09 3.42 20.71
C PRO A 185 -11.85 2.56 21.95
N SER A 186 -11.10 1.49 21.81
CA SER A 186 -10.87 0.56 22.92
C SER A 186 -9.46 0.03 22.88
N VAL A 187 -8.78 0.12 23.98
CA VAL A 187 -7.47 -0.52 24.25
C VAL A 187 -7.64 -1.83 25.04
N ARG A 188 -8.89 -2.22 25.31
CA ARG A 188 -9.15 -3.48 26.00
C ARG A 188 -8.75 -4.66 25.13
N GLY A 189 -8.08 -5.59 25.76
CA GLY A 189 -7.62 -6.81 25.13
C GLY A 189 -8.73 -7.82 24.86
N GLN A 190 -8.31 -9.02 24.53
CA GLN A 190 -9.21 -10.14 24.35
C GLN A 190 -9.62 -10.70 25.72
N ALA A 191 -10.93 -10.95 25.88
CA ALA A 191 -11.39 -11.67 27.06
C ALA A 191 -10.80 -13.08 27.08
N MET A 192 -10.17 -13.40 28.19
CA MET A 192 -9.59 -14.71 28.48
C MET A 192 -10.29 -15.30 29.69
N TRP A 193 -10.45 -16.62 29.65
CA TRP A 193 -11.04 -17.38 30.72
C TRP A 193 -9.96 -18.27 31.32
N LYS A 194 -9.62 -18.00 32.59
CA LYS A 194 -8.57 -18.71 33.31
C LYS A 194 -9.20 -19.59 34.40
N THR A 195 -8.67 -20.77 34.60
CA THR A 195 -9.05 -21.62 35.75
C THR A 195 -8.82 -20.84 37.06
N GLY A 196 -9.84 -20.84 37.90
CA GLY A 196 -9.83 -20.23 39.24
C GLY A 196 -9.52 -21.26 40.33
N SER A 197 -10.36 -21.32 41.38
CA SER A 197 -10.26 -22.32 42.42
C SER A 197 -10.49 -23.73 41.87
N GLU A 198 -9.54 -24.63 42.08
CA GLU A 198 -9.70 -26.03 41.67
C GLU A 198 -10.66 -26.76 42.60
N PRO A 199 -11.70 -27.41 42.08
CA PRO A 199 -12.51 -28.30 42.87
C PRO A 199 -11.70 -29.54 43.22
N ALA A 200 -11.88 -30.09 44.43
CA ALA A 200 -11.12 -31.23 44.96
C ALA A 200 -11.27 -32.48 44.03
N ASP A 201 -12.42 -32.63 43.38
CA ASP A 201 -12.67 -33.58 42.33
C ASP A 201 -13.65 -32.96 41.31
N PRO A 202 -13.13 -32.66 40.10
CA PRO A 202 -13.97 -32.07 39.02
C PRO A 202 -15.17 -32.96 38.60
N ASP A 203 -14.98 -34.26 38.61
CA ASP A 203 -16.04 -35.18 38.16
C ASP A 203 -17.22 -35.19 39.14
N THR A 204 -16.95 -35.18 40.44
CA THR A 204 -17.97 -35.06 41.47
C THR A 204 -18.59 -33.66 41.51
N ALA A 205 -17.80 -32.62 41.40
CA ALA A 205 -18.25 -31.22 41.47
C ALA A 205 -19.19 -30.88 40.31
N PHE A 206 -19.01 -31.46 39.13
CA PHE A 206 -19.79 -31.21 37.92
C PHE A 206 -20.72 -32.38 37.52
N LYS A 207 -20.95 -33.38 38.39
CA LYS A 207 -21.78 -34.57 38.10
C LYS A 207 -23.15 -34.24 37.47
N ARG A 208 -23.77 -33.11 37.88
CA ARG A 208 -25.07 -32.63 37.35
C ARG A 208 -24.93 -31.56 36.25
N ALA A 209 -23.71 -31.28 35.78
CA ALA A 209 -23.45 -30.21 34.81
C ALA A 209 -22.37 -30.63 33.79
N PRO A 210 -22.65 -31.60 32.92
CA PRO A 210 -21.65 -32.21 32.04
C PRO A 210 -20.99 -31.16 31.09
N ARG A 211 -21.75 -30.13 30.70
CA ARG A 211 -21.21 -29.07 29.85
C ARG A 211 -20.17 -28.21 30.58
N GLN A 212 -20.36 -27.97 31.87
CA GLN A 212 -19.39 -27.25 32.70
C GLN A 212 -18.11 -28.06 32.85
N LEU A 213 -18.23 -29.38 33.06
CA LEU A 213 -17.09 -30.30 33.13
C LEU A 213 -16.27 -30.32 31.83
N GLN A 214 -16.95 -30.41 30.69
CA GLN A 214 -16.28 -30.38 29.38
C GLN A 214 -15.46 -29.11 29.18
N ILE A 215 -16.05 -27.95 29.50
CA ILE A 215 -15.36 -26.66 29.38
C ILE A 215 -14.21 -26.57 30.37
N TYR A 216 -14.41 -27.00 31.63
CA TYR A 216 -13.37 -26.95 32.66
C TYR A 216 -12.18 -27.84 32.30
N ARG A 217 -12.42 -29.09 31.86
CA ARG A 217 -11.36 -30.02 31.37
C ARG A 217 -10.65 -29.44 30.13
N PHE A 218 -11.39 -28.84 29.22
CA PHE A 218 -10.81 -28.17 28.07
C PHE A 218 -9.86 -27.05 28.49
N LEU A 219 -10.24 -26.23 29.46
CA LEU A 219 -9.33 -25.22 30.02
C LEU A 219 -8.08 -25.86 30.63
N GLN A 220 -8.20 -26.90 31.42
CA GLN A 220 -7.06 -27.61 32.00
C GLN A 220 -6.10 -28.14 30.92
N GLN A 221 -6.63 -28.72 29.83
CA GLN A 221 -5.83 -29.21 28.70
C GLN A 221 -5.10 -28.09 27.95
N HIS A 222 -5.55 -26.86 28.10
CA HIS A 222 -4.98 -25.66 27.46
C HIS A 222 -4.27 -24.75 28.49
N GLU A 223 -3.46 -25.31 29.35
CA GLU A 223 -2.69 -24.57 30.35
C GLU A 223 -3.55 -23.70 31.28
N GLY A 224 -4.79 -24.08 31.46
CA GLY A 224 -5.74 -23.36 32.32
C GLY A 224 -6.32 -22.09 31.71
N VAL A 225 -6.08 -21.77 30.43
CA VAL A 225 -6.50 -20.50 29.81
C VAL A 225 -7.10 -20.73 28.42
N ALA A 226 -8.23 -20.09 28.12
CA ALA A 226 -8.80 -20.09 26.77
C ALA A 226 -9.40 -18.72 26.41
N SER A 227 -9.30 -18.38 25.13
CA SER A 227 -9.94 -17.17 24.58
C SER A 227 -11.38 -17.44 24.13
N ASP A 228 -12.18 -16.38 24.03
CA ASP A 228 -13.52 -16.44 23.42
C ASP A 228 -13.49 -17.09 22.04
N GLU A 229 -12.46 -16.83 21.24
CA GLU A 229 -12.31 -17.37 19.89
C GLU A 229 -12.08 -18.90 19.92
N LEU A 230 -11.23 -19.37 20.80
CA LEU A 230 -10.95 -20.80 20.96
C LEU A 230 -12.19 -21.54 21.46
N LEU A 231 -12.90 -20.96 22.42
CA LEU A 231 -14.14 -21.53 22.95
C LEU A 231 -15.27 -21.53 21.90
N ASN A 232 -15.40 -20.50 21.09
CA ASN A 232 -16.38 -20.45 20.00
C ASN A 232 -16.12 -21.48 18.89
N ARG A 233 -14.85 -21.87 18.68
CA ARG A 233 -14.48 -22.90 17.69
C ARG A 233 -14.77 -24.32 18.20
N THR A 234 -14.66 -24.52 19.52
CA THR A 234 -14.73 -25.84 20.13
C THR A 234 -16.11 -26.17 20.65
N PHE A 235 -16.84 -25.18 21.14
CA PHE A 235 -18.12 -25.38 21.81
C PHE A 235 -19.23 -24.47 21.27
N GLU A 236 -20.38 -25.05 20.99
CA GLU A 236 -21.61 -24.28 20.77
C GLU A 236 -22.24 -23.88 22.11
N ASN A 237 -22.81 -22.68 22.19
CA ASN A 237 -23.55 -22.17 23.35
C ASN A 237 -22.82 -22.25 24.72
N TRP A 238 -21.52 -22.14 24.73
CA TRP A 238 -20.68 -22.28 25.92
C TRP A 238 -20.85 -21.15 26.96
N ARG A 239 -21.35 -19.99 26.58
CA ARG A 239 -21.39 -18.78 27.44
C ARG A 239 -22.21 -18.96 28.70
N THR A 240 -23.32 -19.69 28.66
CA THR A 240 -24.18 -19.94 29.82
C THR A 240 -23.48 -20.83 30.85
N ALA A 241 -22.84 -21.91 30.41
CA ALA A 241 -22.06 -22.76 31.26
C ALA A 241 -20.84 -22.05 31.88
N MET A 242 -20.18 -21.20 31.08
CA MET A 242 -19.06 -20.40 31.52
C MET A 242 -19.45 -19.36 32.59
N LYS A 243 -20.59 -18.69 32.44
CA LYS A 243 -21.12 -17.78 33.47
C LYS A 243 -21.30 -18.50 34.81
N SER A 244 -21.84 -19.72 34.76
CA SER A 244 -21.99 -20.53 35.98
C SER A 244 -20.66 -20.91 36.63
N LEU A 245 -19.64 -21.24 35.82
CA LEU A 245 -18.29 -21.50 36.31
C LEU A 245 -17.66 -20.28 36.99
N VAL A 246 -17.89 -19.10 36.42
CA VAL A 246 -17.43 -17.84 37.00
C VAL A 246 -18.12 -17.54 38.32
N VAL A 247 -19.44 -17.70 38.39
CA VAL A 247 -20.20 -17.50 39.64
C VAL A 247 -19.73 -18.46 40.76
N LYS A 248 -19.29 -19.66 40.39
CA LYS A 248 -18.72 -20.64 41.31
C LYS A 248 -17.25 -20.38 41.67
N GLY A 249 -16.63 -19.37 41.09
CA GLY A 249 -15.22 -19.06 41.31
C GLY A 249 -14.22 -20.04 40.67
N GLN A 250 -14.73 -21.01 39.89
CA GLN A 250 -13.93 -22.06 39.25
C GLN A 250 -13.25 -21.59 37.95
N VAL A 251 -13.76 -20.51 37.38
CA VAL A 251 -13.17 -19.81 36.23
C VAL A 251 -13.20 -18.32 36.52
N ILE A 252 -12.12 -17.63 36.18
CA ILE A 252 -11.98 -16.18 36.31
C ILE A 252 -11.93 -15.60 34.91
N LYS A 253 -12.73 -14.58 34.66
CA LYS A 253 -12.63 -13.80 33.44
C LYS A 253 -11.50 -12.80 33.62
N THR A 254 -10.48 -12.91 32.79
CA THR A 254 -9.35 -11.97 32.71
C THR A 254 -9.33 -11.28 31.35
N GLU A 255 -8.64 -10.18 31.23
CA GLU A 255 -8.37 -9.54 29.94
C GLU A 255 -6.88 -9.70 29.65
N GLN A 256 -6.57 -10.37 28.53
CA GLN A 256 -5.21 -10.35 28.01
C GLN A 256 -4.99 -9.00 27.33
N PRO A 257 -3.92 -8.25 27.63
CA PRO A 257 -3.60 -7.04 26.89
C PRO A 257 -3.58 -7.32 25.39
N CYS A 258 -4.14 -6.44 24.60
CA CYS A 258 -4.21 -6.66 23.15
C CYS A 258 -2.85 -6.53 22.46
N LEU A 259 -1.92 -5.87 23.12
CA LEU A 259 -0.53 -5.79 22.69
C LEU A 259 0.35 -6.44 23.77
N PRO A 260 1.35 -7.23 23.38
CA PRO A 260 2.35 -7.71 24.30
C PRO A 260 3.06 -6.53 24.96
N ASP A 261 3.42 -6.68 26.22
CA ASP A 261 4.20 -5.69 26.92
C ASP A 261 5.58 -5.50 26.27
N ALA A 262 6.20 -4.36 26.56
CA ALA A 262 7.57 -4.10 26.20
C ALA A 262 8.49 -5.21 26.76
N VAL A 263 9.50 -5.59 26.01
CA VAL A 263 10.51 -6.55 26.50
C VAL A 263 11.47 -5.81 27.42
N ALA A 264 11.68 -6.32 28.62
CA ALA A 264 12.44 -5.65 29.65
C ALA A 264 13.91 -5.35 29.28
N CYS A 265 14.49 -6.12 28.36
CA CYS A 265 15.83 -5.89 27.85
C CYS A 265 15.86 -6.08 26.33
N ALA A 266 16.35 -5.09 25.61
CA ALA A 266 16.51 -5.18 24.17
C ALA A 266 17.70 -6.11 23.84
N GLU A 267 17.47 -7.07 22.95
CA GLU A 267 18.54 -7.95 22.46
C GLU A 267 19.62 -7.13 21.71
N ALA A 268 20.87 -7.45 22.00
CA ALA A 268 22.00 -6.89 21.27
C ALA A 268 21.92 -7.32 19.79
N GLY A 269 22.26 -6.40 18.88
CA GLY A 269 22.26 -6.69 17.46
C GLY A 269 23.59 -7.21 16.93
N PRO A 270 23.59 -7.68 15.67
CA PRO A 270 24.85 -7.94 14.99
C PRO A 270 25.65 -6.63 14.88
N LYS A 271 26.98 -6.77 14.85
CA LYS A 271 27.87 -5.62 14.61
C LYS A 271 27.57 -5.05 13.21
N LEU A 272 27.33 -3.76 13.16
CA LEU A 272 27.10 -3.05 11.90
C LEU A 272 28.41 -3.00 11.08
N ASN A 273 28.31 -3.11 9.77
CA ASN A 273 29.43 -2.88 8.89
C ASN A 273 29.61 -1.36 8.61
N SER A 274 30.71 -0.99 7.96
CA SER A 274 31.05 0.42 7.68
C SER A 274 29.99 1.12 6.81
N GLU A 275 29.43 0.42 5.80
CA GLU A 275 28.38 1.00 4.94
C GLU A 275 27.11 1.28 5.74
N GLN A 276 26.68 0.33 6.58
CA GLN A 276 25.49 0.49 7.43
C GLN A 276 25.67 1.64 8.42
N GLN A 277 26.85 1.72 9.07
CA GLN A 277 27.15 2.78 10.04
C GLN A 277 27.15 4.15 9.35
N LEU A 278 27.81 4.29 8.20
CA LEU A 278 27.84 5.54 7.45
C LEU A 278 26.45 6.05 7.07
N ILE A 279 25.55 5.15 6.65
CA ILE A 279 24.18 5.51 6.31
C ILE A 279 23.43 6.00 7.55
N ILE A 280 23.58 5.28 8.68
CA ILE A 280 22.95 5.67 9.95
C ILE A 280 23.43 7.05 10.36
N ASP A 281 24.74 7.29 10.40
CA ASP A 281 25.33 8.58 10.79
C ASP A 281 24.86 9.72 9.88
N THR A 282 24.81 9.46 8.56
CA THR A 282 24.34 10.45 7.58
C THR A 282 22.87 10.82 7.79
N ILE A 283 22.00 9.84 8.04
CA ILE A 283 20.57 10.09 8.23
C ILE A 283 20.34 10.79 9.58
N GLN A 284 21.08 10.43 10.62
CA GLN A 284 20.94 10.99 11.96
C GLN A 284 21.22 12.49 12.01
N THR A 285 22.20 12.97 11.25
CA THR A 285 22.49 14.41 11.16
C THR A 285 21.37 15.21 10.52
N GLN A 286 20.37 14.56 9.91
CA GLN A 286 19.30 15.17 9.12
C GLN A 286 17.89 14.86 9.65
N THR A 287 17.75 14.28 10.84
CA THR A 287 16.45 13.85 11.39
C THR A 287 15.54 15.00 11.84
N ALA A 288 16.04 16.23 11.93
CA ALA A 288 15.28 17.37 12.42
C ALA A 288 14.28 17.97 11.39
N ALA A 289 14.27 17.47 10.15
CA ALA A 289 13.38 17.96 9.08
C ALA A 289 12.92 16.82 8.17
N TYR A 290 11.84 17.10 7.42
CA TYR A 290 11.39 16.19 6.37
C TYR A 290 12.47 16.00 5.31
N LYS A 291 12.87 14.74 5.12
CA LYS A 291 13.72 14.30 4.01
C LYS A 291 13.37 12.86 3.65
N THR A 292 13.45 12.55 2.36
CA THR A 292 13.25 11.17 1.89
C THR A 292 14.60 10.55 1.57
N HIS A 293 14.88 9.41 2.22
CA HIS A 293 16.09 8.61 2.03
C HIS A 293 15.71 7.30 1.37
N LEU A 294 16.36 6.95 0.26
CA LEU A 294 16.24 5.66 -0.40
C LEU A 294 17.46 4.81 -0.05
N ILE A 295 17.24 3.71 0.67
CA ILE A 295 18.28 2.71 0.97
C ILE A 295 18.18 1.60 -0.08
N HIS A 296 19.05 1.68 -1.09
CA HIS A 296 19.22 0.65 -2.08
C HIS A 296 20.27 -0.35 -1.60
N GLY A 297 19.82 -1.52 -1.16
CA GLY A 297 20.74 -2.52 -0.63
C GLY A 297 20.42 -3.91 -1.16
N ILE A 298 21.43 -4.62 -1.64
CA ILE A 298 21.27 -5.99 -2.13
C ILE A 298 20.57 -6.90 -1.13
N THR A 299 19.98 -7.98 -1.60
CA THR A 299 19.32 -8.94 -0.71
C THR A 299 20.33 -9.51 0.29
N GLY A 300 20.01 -9.39 1.60
CA GLY A 300 20.90 -9.82 2.68
C GLY A 300 21.95 -8.77 3.09
N SER A 301 21.89 -7.53 2.61
CA SER A 301 22.78 -6.44 3.04
C SER A 301 22.49 -5.91 4.46
N GLY A 302 21.42 -6.37 5.10
CA GLY A 302 21.07 -5.96 6.46
C GLY A 302 20.30 -4.65 6.55
N LYS A 303 19.55 -4.24 5.54
CA LYS A 303 18.66 -3.05 5.58
C LYS A 303 17.83 -2.97 6.86
N THR A 304 17.28 -4.10 7.33
CA THR A 304 16.48 -4.15 8.54
C THR A 304 17.25 -3.71 9.80
N GLU A 305 18.55 -3.98 9.87
CA GLU A 305 19.39 -3.53 10.99
C GLU A 305 19.59 -2.01 10.97
N VAL A 306 19.72 -1.43 9.78
CA VAL A 306 19.74 0.03 9.60
C VAL A 306 18.42 0.63 10.07
N TYR A 307 17.28 0.05 9.69
CA TYR A 307 15.95 0.53 10.14
C TYR A 307 15.81 0.46 11.66
N ILE A 308 16.22 -0.66 12.28
CA ILE A 308 16.17 -0.85 13.74
C ILE A 308 17.06 0.18 14.44
N SER A 309 18.25 0.45 13.91
CA SER A 309 19.18 1.42 14.51
C SER A 309 18.63 2.85 14.44
N LEU A 310 18.07 3.24 13.29
CA LEU A 310 17.42 4.55 13.12
C LEU A 310 16.17 4.68 14.01
N ALA A 311 15.31 3.65 14.03
CA ALA A 311 14.11 3.63 14.86
C ALA A 311 14.44 3.74 16.35
N ARG A 312 15.50 3.08 16.83
CA ARG A 312 15.92 3.14 18.25
C ARG A 312 16.14 4.56 18.74
N GLN A 313 16.72 5.41 17.94
CA GLN A 313 17.00 6.79 18.35
C GLN A 313 15.73 7.64 18.41
N VAL A 314 14.84 7.47 17.43
CA VAL A 314 13.55 8.16 17.40
C VAL A 314 12.70 7.74 18.61
N LEU A 315 12.71 6.45 18.92
CA LEU A 315 12.01 5.90 20.08
C LEU A 315 12.63 6.36 21.43
N ALA A 316 13.95 6.47 21.50
CA ALA A 316 14.65 7.02 22.67
C ALA A 316 14.31 8.50 22.91
N ALA A 317 13.99 9.24 21.86
CA ALA A 317 13.50 10.62 21.95
C ALA A 317 12.00 10.71 22.32
N GLY A 318 11.35 9.61 22.70
CA GLY A 318 9.93 9.57 23.06
C GLY A 318 8.96 9.65 21.87
N LYS A 319 9.47 9.58 20.63
CA LYS A 319 8.65 9.64 19.43
C LYS A 319 8.21 8.25 18.97
N GLN A 320 7.21 8.21 18.09
CA GLN A 320 6.68 7.00 17.49
C GLN A 320 7.26 6.73 16.11
N VAL A 321 7.37 5.45 15.73
CA VAL A 321 7.86 5.02 14.42
C VAL A 321 6.79 4.20 13.71
N LEU A 322 6.49 4.56 12.45
CA LEU A 322 5.62 3.79 11.55
C LEU A 322 6.50 2.99 10.59
N VAL A 323 6.30 1.68 10.56
CA VAL A 323 6.97 0.77 9.60
C VAL A 323 5.90 0.14 8.70
N LEU A 324 5.95 0.46 7.42
CA LEU A 324 5.12 -0.18 6.41
C LEU A 324 5.89 -1.31 5.76
N VAL A 325 5.24 -2.47 5.64
CA VAL A 325 5.80 -3.67 5.00
C VAL A 325 4.78 -4.29 4.06
N PRO A 326 5.19 -4.95 2.97
CA PRO A 326 4.28 -5.73 2.14
C PRO A 326 3.57 -6.82 2.96
N GLU A 327 2.33 -7.16 2.57
CA GLU A 327 1.51 -8.12 3.32
C GLU A 327 2.21 -9.48 3.51
N ILE A 328 2.92 -9.93 2.48
CA ILE A 328 3.67 -11.20 2.48
C ILE A 328 4.91 -11.13 3.39
N SER A 329 5.50 -9.96 3.56
CA SER A 329 6.71 -9.75 4.38
C SER A 329 6.40 -9.58 5.87
N LEU A 330 5.13 -9.27 6.22
CA LEU A 330 4.73 -9.12 7.62
C LEU A 330 4.56 -10.49 8.27
N THR A 331 5.67 -11.07 8.66
CA THR A 331 5.72 -12.33 9.40
C THR A 331 5.78 -12.08 10.90
N PRO A 332 5.32 -13.02 11.74
CA PRO A 332 5.54 -12.95 13.19
C PRO A 332 7.00 -12.75 13.54
N GLN A 333 7.91 -13.39 12.79
CA GLN A 333 9.36 -13.30 12.97
C GLN A 333 9.89 -11.87 12.76
N LEU A 334 9.42 -11.15 11.73
CA LEU A 334 9.82 -9.77 11.51
C LEU A 334 9.35 -8.87 12.66
N THR A 335 8.09 -9.01 13.05
CA THR A 335 7.52 -8.26 14.17
C THR A 335 8.26 -8.55 15.47
N ASP A 336 8.54 -9.82 15.77
CA ASP A 336 9.28 -10.24 16.95
C ASP A 336 10.73 -9.72 16.93
N ARG A 337 11.38 -9.71 15.76
CA ARG A 337 12.72 -9.14 15.61
C ARG A 337 12.74 -7.65 15.99
N PHE A 338 11.82 -6.86 15.47
CA PHE A 338 11.71 -5.44 15.84
C PHE A 338 11.42 -5.29 17.34
N ARG A 339 10.43 -6.04 17.88
CA ARG A 339 10.03 -5.97 19.29
C ARG A 339 11.18 -6.31 20.24
N LYS A 340 11.86 -7.43 20.03
CA LYS A 340 12.98 -7.89 20.85
C LYS A 340 14.17 -6.95 20.77
N ARG A 341 14.45 -6.43 19.56
CA ARG A 341 15.61 -5.56 19.33
C ARG A 341 15.40 -4.12 19.82
N LEU A 342 14.17 -3.62 19.84
CA LEU A 342 13.85 -2.26 20.28
C LEU A 342 13.35 -2.20 21.73
N GLY A 343 12.85 -3.30 22.27
CA GLY A 343 12.36 -3.35 23.64
C GLY A 343 11.09 -2.54 23.91
N VAL A 344 10.34 -2.14 22.86
CA VAL A 344 9.18 -1.26 22.97
C VAL A 344 7.87 -1.99 22.70
N ARG A 345 6.76 -1.43 23.20
CA ARG A 345 5.43 -1.93 22.90
C ARG A 345 5.13 -1.67 21.43
N THR A 346 4.80 -2.76 20.70
CA THR A 346 4.65 -2.77 19.25
C THR A 346 3.22 -3.13 18.86
N ALA A 347 2.59 -2.29 18.06
CA ALA A 347 1.30 -2.56 17.44
C ALA A 347 1.50 -3.13 16.02
N SER A 348 0.91 -4.30 15.75
CA SER A 348 0.92 -4.91 14.42
C SER A 348 -0.44 -4.75 13.76
N LEU A 349 -0.47 -4.30 12.48
CA LEU A 349 -1.71 -4.03 11.73
C LEU A 349 -1.68 -4.73 10.37
N HIS A 350 -2.43 -5.83 10.25
CA HIS A 350 -2.48 -6.66 9.04
C HIS A 350 -3.85 -7.28 8.80
N SER A 351 -4.06 -7.90 7.64
CA SER A 351 -5.34 -8.50 7.24
C SER A 351 -5.75 -9.70 8.11
N GLY A 352 -4.80 -10.40 8.71
CA GLY A 352 -5.04 -11.57 9.58
C GLY A 352 -5.64 -11.25 10.96
N LEU A 353 -5.65 -9.96 11.38
CA LEU A 353 -6.27 -9.55 12.64
C LEU A 353 -7.79 -9.57 12.56
N ASN A 354 -8.44 -9.99 13.63
CA ASN A 354 -9.89 -9.78 13.79
C ASN A 354 -10.21 -8.29 14.08
N ASP A 355 -11.51 -7.91 13.97
CA ASP A 355 -11.95 -6.52 14.15
C ASP A 355 -11.58 -5.94 15.53
N SER A 356 -11.64 -6.74 16.60
CA SER A 356 -11.31 -6.28 17.96
C SER A 356 -9.81 -6.08 18.13
N GLN A 357 -8.99 -7.01 17.66
CA GLN A 357 -7.53 -6.89 17.70
C GLN A 357 -7.06 -5.66 16.92
N ARG A 358 -7.64 -5.46 15.73
CA ARG A 358 -7.34 -4.29 14.90
C ARG A 358 -7.71 -2.98 15.57
N LEU A 359 -8.92 -2.92 16.16
CA LEU A 359 -9.35 -1.74 16.90
C LEU A 359 -8.42 -1.45 18.07
N CYS A 360 -8.07 -2.49 18.85
CA CYS A 360 -7.20 -2.32 20.01
C CYS A 360 -5.79 -1.84 19.62
N ALA A 361 -5.15 -2.47 18.63
CA ALA A 361 -3.83 -2.05 18.15
C ALA A 361 -3.85 -0.60 17.65
N TRP A 362 -4.87 -0.24 16.88
CA TRP A 362 -5.08 1.10 16.36
C TRP A 362 -5.32 2.13 17.49
N SER A 363 -6.18 1.81 18.46
CA SER A 363 -6.49 2.71 19.58
C SER A 363 -5.30 2.88 20.51
N THR A 364 -4.51 1.81 20.74
CA THR A 364 -3.30 1.88 21.58
C THR A 364 -2.24 2.78 20.94
N ALA A 365 -2.06 2.70 19.62
CA ALA A 365 -1.17 3.60 18.88
C ALA A 365 -1.65 5.06 18.95
N ALA A 366 -2.96 5.29 18.79
CA ALA A 366 -3.56 6.62 18.86
C ALA A 366 -3.41 7.30 20.22
N GLN A 367 -3.33 6.51 21.31
CA GLN A 367 -3.12 6.99 22.68
C GLN A 367 -1.64 7.00 23.10
N ASN A 368 -0.71 6.93 22.15
CA ASN A 368 0.73 6.82 22.40
C ASN A 368 1.14 5.60 23.27
N GLY A 369 0.26 4.62 23.40
CA GLY A 369 0.51 3.39 24.16
C GLY A 369 1.34 2.35 23.41
N ALA A 370 1.56 2.53 22.10
CA ALA A 370 2.48 1.77 21.27
C ALA A 370 3.45 2.73 20.58
N GLN A 371 4.73 2.58 20.86
CA GLN A 371 5.76 3.44 20.27
C GLN A 371 6.12 3.01 18.84
N LEU A 372 5.97 1.73 18.52
CA LEU A 372 6.24 1.18 17.19
C LEU A 372 4.94 0.64 16.58
N VAL A 373 4.63 1.08 15.38
CA VAL A 373 3.53 0.54 14.57
C VAL A 373 4.12 -0.14 13.35
N ILE A 374 3.93 -1.46 13.22
CA ILE A 374 4.33 -2.22 12.03
C ILE A 374 3.05 -2.69 11.34
N GLY A 375 2.93 -2.41 10.05
CA GLY A 375 1.73 -2.86 9.38
C GLY A 375 1.81 -2.85 7.86
N THR A 376 0.76 -3.38 7.26
CA THR A 376 0.59 -3.38 5.82
C THR A 376 -0.01 -2.05 5.35
N ARG A 377 -0.34 -1.96 4.09
CA ARG A 377 -0.87 -0.77 3.42
C ARG A 377 -1.79 0.12 4.28
N SER A 378 -2.78 -0.45 4.96
CA SER A 378 -3.75 0.32 5.75
C SER A 378 -3.19 0.96 7.03
N ALA A 379 -2.01 0.53 7.49
CA ALA A 379 -1.37 1.10 8.67
C ALA A 379 -0.96 2.57 8.48
N VAL A 380 -0.88 3.04 7.24
CA VAL A 380 -0.61 4.46 6.93
C VAL A 380 -1.66 5.41 7.52
N PHE A 381 -2.86 4.93 7.84
CA PHE A 381 -3.94 5.71 8.45
C PHE A 381 -4.04 5.59 9.97
N THR A 382 -3.09 4.95 10.63
CA THR A 382 -3.11 4.82 12.10
C THR A 382 -2.75 6.17 12.73
N PRO A 383 -3.56 6.72 13.63
CA PRO A 383 -3.19 7.93 14.36
C PRO A 383 -1.95 7.68 15.20
N MET A 384 -0.99 8.59 15.12
CA MET A 384 0.27 8.54 15.85
C MET A 384 0.63 9.97 16.25
N PRO A 385 0.24 10.43 17.45
CA PRO A 385 0.39 11.83 17.85
C PRO A 385 1.86 12.26 17.94
N GLU A 386 2.76 11.31 18.22
CA GLU A 386 4.19 11.57 18.35
C GLU A 386 5.00 10.94 17.21
N LEU A 387 4.44 10.95 15.98
CA LEU A 387 5.13 10.41 14.82
C LEU A 387 6.49 11.11 14.63
N GLY A 388 7.58 10.33 14.63
CA GLY A 388 8.95 10.84 14.48
C GLY A 388 9.69 10.29 13.26
N MET A 389 9.21 9.20 12.66
CA MET A 389 9.81 8.61 11.46
C MET A 389 8.85 7.67 10.75
N VAL A 390 8.95 7.60 9.44
CA VAL A 390 8.25 6.59 8.63
C VAL A 390 9.26 5.75 7.87
N ILE A 391 9.09 4.42 7.93
CA ILE A 391 9.90 3.44 7.20
C ILE A 391 8.98 2.68 6.25
N VAL A 392 9.37 2.55 4.99
CA VAL A 392 8.66 1.75 3.99
C VAL A 392 9.63 0.71 3.44
N ASP A 393 9.50 -0.53 3.89
CA ASP A 393 10.34 -1.62 3.41
C ASP A 393 9.79 -2.20 2.10
N GLU A 394 10.69 -2.69 1.23
CA GLU A 394 10.36 -3.15 -0.13
C GLU A 394 9.42 -2.16 -0.86
N GLU A 395 9.84 -0.87 -0.93
CA GLU A 395 9.03 0.27 -1.40
C GLU A 395 8.45 0.08 -2.81
N HIS A 396 9.11 -0.74 -3.64
CA HIS A 396 8.70 -1.09 -5.01
C HIS A 396 7.48 -2.01 -5.06
N ASP A 397 7.07 -2.59 -3.90
CA ASP A 397 6.04 -3.63 -3.90
C ASP A 397 4.67 -3.11 -4.33
N GLY A 398 4.09 -3.75 -5.34
CA GLY A 398 2.76 -3.40 -5.86
C GLY A 398 1.61 -3.56 -4.86
N SER A 399 1.81 -4.26 -3.74
CA SER A 399 0.79 -4.41 -2.69
C SER A 399 0.50 -3.12 -1.94
N TYR A 400 1.38 -2.12 -2.05
CA TYR A 400 1.12 -0.78 -1.50
C TYR A 400 0.03 -0.02 -2.27
N LYS A 401 -0.21 -0.35 -3.55
CA LYS A 401 -1.33 0.20 -4.33
C LYS A 401 -2.61 -0.61 -4.06
N GLN A 402 -3.67 0.06 -3.63
CA GLN A 402 -5.00 -0.52 -3.50
C GLN A 402 -5.63 -0.71 -4.88
N GLN A 403 -6.11 -1.92 -5.18
CA GLN A 403 -6.67 -2.23 -6.50
C GLN A 403 -8.20 -2.04 -6.57
N ASP A 404 -8.89 -2.10 -5.41
CA ASP A 404 -10.35 -1.99 -5.34
C ASP A 404 -10.77 -0.84 -4.40
N GLY A 405 -11.91 -0.22 -4.69
CA GLY A 405 -12.44 0.90 -3.91
C GLY A 405 -11.55 2.13 -4.01
N PHE A 406 -11.15 2.70 -2.90
CA PHE A 406 -10.23 3.83 -2.82
C PHE A 406 -8.80 3.39 -3.22
N ARG A 407 -8.38 3.73 -4.44
CA ARG A 407 -7.16 3.24 -5.11
C ARG A 407 -5.91 4.05 -4.76
N TYR A 408 -5.63 4.22 -3.47
CA TYR A 408 -4.42 4.92 -3.01
C TYR A 408 -3.16 4.06 -3.08
N ASN A 409 -2.02 4.70 -3.08
CA ASN A 409 -0.71 4.06 -2.85
C ASN A 409 -0.22 4.42 -1.44
N ALA A 410 0.01 3.43 -0.59
CA ALA A 410 0.41 3.67 0.80
C ALA A 410 1.84 4.21 0.94
N ARG A 411 2.77 3.86 0.03
CA ARG A 411 4.10 4.47 -0.02
C ARG A 411 3.97 5.98 -0.25
N ASP A 412 3.19 6.39 -1.24
CA ASP A 412 3.04 7.80 -1.59
C ASP A 412 2.28 8.56 -0.49
N LEU A 413 1.26 7.95 0.13
CA LEU A 413 0.61 8.52 1.32
C LEU A 413 1.57 8.64 2.52
N ALA A 414 2.48 7.69 2.70
CA ALA A 414 3.49 7.76 3.75
C ALA A 414 4.44 8.95 3.56
N LEU A 415 4.84 9.22 2.32
CA LEU A 415 5.64 10.39 1.96
C LEU A 415 4.89 11.70 2.29
N VAL A 416 3.63 11.81 1.88
CA VAL A 416 2.80 13.00 2.15
C VAL A 416 2.58 13.17 3.65
N ARG A 417 2.28 12.08 4.37
CA ARG A 417 2.08 12.09 5.82
C ARG A 417 3.33 12.58 6.57
N ALA A 418 4.49 12.04 6.21
CA ALA A 418 5.75 12.43 6.82
C ALA A 418 6.12 13.88 6.48
N HIS A 419 5.85 14.34 5.26
CA HIS A 419 6.02 15.74 4.88
C HIS A 419 5.15 16.67 5.73
N GLN A 420 3.87 16.31 5.93
CA GLN A 420 2.95 17.08 6.77
C GLN A 420 3.37 17.11 8.25
N ALA A 421 4.00 16.03 8.73
CA ALA A 421 4.51 15.91 10.10
C ALA A 421 5.95 16.49 10.26
N GLY A 422 6.62 16.88 9.18
CA GLY A 422 8.00 17.38 9.23
C GLY A 422 9.04 16.32 9.62
N VAL A 423 8.79 15.02 9.36
CA VAL A 423 9.65 13.90 9.81
C VAL A 423 10.28 13.14 8.65
N PRO A 424 11.44 12.49 8.84
CA PRO A 424 12.12 11.76 7.79
C PRO A 424 11.36 10.51 7.34
N VAL A 425 11.55 10.15 6.06
CA VAL A 425 11.07 8.90 5.46
C VAL A 425 12.24 8.07 4.97
N ILE A 426 12.23 6.78 5.34
CA ILE A 426 13.18 5.80 4.89
C ILE A 426 12.45 4.83 3.93
N LEU A 427 12.80 4.87 2.67
CA LEU A 427 12.38 3.90 1.67
C LEU A 427 13.48 2.85 1.53
N GLY A 428 13.14 1.57 1.61
CA GLY A 428 14.13 0.51 1.47
C GLY A 428 13.75 -0.50 0.40
N SER A 429 14.72 -0.87 -0.43
CA SER A 429 14.53 -1.89 -1.45
C SER A 429 15.86 -2.51 -1.89
N ALA A 430 15.81 -3.77 -2.35
CA ALA A 430 16.90 -4.38 -3.11
C ALA A 430 16.79 -4.05 -4.61
N THR A 431 15.62 -3.69 -5.04
CA THR A 431 15.25 -3.40 -6.42
C THR A 431 14.31 -2.20 -6.44
N PRO A 432 14.81 -0.98 -6.17
CA PRO A 432 13.98 0.21 -6.07
C PRO A 432 13.12 0.42 -7.31
N SER A 433 11.93 0.99 -7.14
CA SER A 433 11.07 1.37 -8.26
C SER A 433 11.76 2.44 -9.12
N LEU A 434 11.48 2.41 -10.43
CA LEU A 434 12.04 3.40 -11.35
C LEU A 434 11.63 4.83 -10.98
N GLU A 435 10.44 5.01 -10.39
CA GLU A 435 9.99 6.30 -9.86
C GLU A 435 10.85 6.78 -8.69
N SER A 436 11.22 5.89 -7.77
CA SER A 436 12.08 6.24 -6.63
C SER A 436 13.50 6.57 -7.08
N LEU A 437 14.07 5.80 -8.02
CA LEU A 437 15.38 6.09 -8.62
C LEU A 437 15.37 7.41 -9.38
N TYR A 438 14.36 7.67 -10.19
CA TYR A 438 14.17 8.94 -10.88
C TYR A 438 14.14 10.13 -9.91
N ASN A 439 13.46 10.00 -8.77
CA ASN A 439 13.45 11.04 -7.74
C ASN A 439 14.83 11.22 -7.08
N CYS A 440 15.63 10.15 -6.97
CA CYS A 440 17.02 10.26 -6.51
C CYS A 440 17.88 11.02 -7.52
N TYR A 441 17.79 10.68 -8.81
CA TYR A 441 18.58 11.32 -9.86
C TYR A 441 18.24 12.81 -10.02
N ASN A 442 16.98 13.20 -9.73
CA ASN A 442 16.55 14.60 -9.69
C ASN A 442 16.79 15.28 -8.33
N GLY A 443 17.53 14.70 -7.42
CA GLY A 443 17.87 15.28 -6.13
C GLY A 443 16.72 15.45 -5.13
N ARG A 444 15.54 14.90 -5.44
CA ARG A 444 14.37 14.94 -4.52
C ARG A 444 14.51 13.95 -3.37
N TYR A 445 15.14 12.79 -3.60
CA TYR A 445 15.45 11.79 -2.61
C TYR A 445 16.96 11.66 -2.46
N GLN A 446 17.42 11.32 -1.27
CA GLN A 446 18.83 11.00 -1.03
C GLN A 446 19.02 9.49 -1.17
N LEU A 447 19.90 9.09 -2.09
CA LEU A 447 20.26 7.70 -2.33
C LEU A 447 21.36 7.26 -1.37
N HIS A 448 21.16 6.11 -0.75
CA HIS A 448 22.16 5.39 0.05
C HIS A 448 22.29 3.96 -0.48
N THR A 449 23.50 3.46 -0.64
CA THR A 449 23.74 2.14 -1.23
C THR A 449 24.42 1.21 -0.25
N LEU A 450 23.91 -0.03 -0.12
CA LEU A 450 24.51 -1.14 0.63
C LEU A 450 24.92 -2.24 -0.34
N LYS A 451 26.19 -2.32 -0.67
CA LYS A 451 26.76 -3.29 -1.64
C LYS A 451 27.23 -4.57 -0.98
N MET A 452 27.61 -4.51 0.30
CA MET A 452 28.12 -5.67 1.03
C MET A 452 26.97 -6.52 1.60
N ARG A 453 27.08 -7.85 1.46
CA ARG A 453 26.20 -8.76 2.21
C ARG A 453 26.62 -8.80 3.67
N ALA A 454 25.64 -8.88 4.59
CA ALA A 454 25.91 -8.99 6.02
C ALA A 454 26.63 -10.32 6.42
N ARG A 455 26.50 -11.36 5.57
CA ARG A 455 27.23 -12.62 5.68
C ARG A 455 28.02 -12.83 4.39
N SER A 456 29.25 -13.33 4.52
CA SER A 456 30.11 -13.65 3.35
C SER A 456 29.54 -14.85 2.60
N SER A 457 28.65 -14.62 1.65
CA SER A 457 28.14 -15.62 0.72
C SER A 457 28.43 -15.18 -0.71
N GLN A 458 28.87 -16.12 -1.56
CA GLN A 458 29.11 -15.85 -2.98
C GLN A 458 27.80 -15.51 -3.70
N MET A 459 27.88 -14.67 -4.72
CA MET A 459 26.76 -14.42 -5.61
C MET A 459 26.42 -15.69 -6.37
N PRO A 460 25.14 -16.03 -6.56
CA PRO A 460 24.75 -17.20 -7.34
C PRO A 460 25.17 -17.03 -8.80
N ARG A 461 25.54 -18.13 -9.42
CA ARG A 461 25.73 -18.17 -10.88
C ARG A 461 24.39 -18.05 -11.57
N ILE A 462 24.23 -17.04 -12.42
CA ILE A 462 23.00 -16.85 -13.20
C ILE A 462 23.28 -17.22 -14.65
N GLU A 463 22.40 -18.03 -15.25
CA GLU A 463 22.53 -18.48 -16.62
C GLU A 463 21.18 -18.41 -17.35
N LEU A 464 21.20 -17.92 -18.61
CA LEU A 464 20.06 -17.99 -19.50
C LEU A 464 20.01 -19.34 -20.20
N VAL A 465 18.83 -19.91 -20.29
CA VAL A 465 18.57 -21.17 -21.00
C VAL A 465 17.69 -20.84 -22.21
N ASP A 466 18.27 -20.93 -23.40
CA ASP A 466 17.53 -20.79 -24.65
C ASP A 466 16.54 -21.94 -24.83
N LEU A 467 15.27 -21.59 -25.00
CA LEU A 467 14.19 -22.56 -25.18
C LEU A 467 13.90 -22.87 -26.65
N CYS A 468 14.48 -22.13 -27.60
CA CYS A 468 14.24 -22.31 -29.00
C CYS A 468 14.60 -23.73 -29.44
N LYS A 469 13.68 -24.39 -30.15
CA LYS A 469 13.83 -25.76 -30.71
C LYS A 469 14.08 -26.87 -29.67
N GLN A 470 13.91 -26.59 -28.36
CA GLN A 470 14.10 -27.61 -27.33
C GLN A 470 12.81 -28.37 -27.04
N LYS A 471 12.88 -29.67 -26.80
CA LYS A 471 11.72 -30.46 -26.35
C LYS A 471 11.48 -30.16 -24.86
N LEU A 472 10.43 -29.39 -24.56
CA LEU A 472 10.05 -29.05 -23.19
C LEU A 472 9.13 -30.10 -22.59
N GLN A 473 9.33 -30.42 -21.30
CA GLN A 473 8.41 -31.24 -20.51
C GLN A 473 7.61 -30.31 -19.58
N GLU A 474 6.35 -30.08 -19.85
CA GLU A 474 5.48 -29.13 -19.14
C GLU A 474 6.13 -27.74 -18.91
N GLY A 475 6.87 -27.25 -19.90
CA GLY A 475 7.59 -25.99 -19.87
C GLY A 475 8.99 -26.04 -19.24
N LEU A 476 9.48 -27.22 -18.83
CA LEU A 476 10.83 -27.37 -18.29
C LEU A 476 11.79 -27.88 -19.39
N SER A 477 12.92 -27.20 -19.55
CA SER A 477 13.96 -27.60 -20.50
C SER A 477 14.77 -28.79 -19.99
N PRO A 478 15.38 -29.60 -20.88
CA PRO A 478 16.28 -30.69 -20.49
C PRO A 478 17.41 -30.22 -19.58
N LYS A 479 17.96 -29.03 -19.83
CA LYS A 479 19.03 -28.44 -19.01
C LYS A 479 18.56 -28.15 -17.58
N LEU A 480 17.34 -27.59 -17.41
CA LEU A 480 16.79 -27.34 -16.08
C LEU A 480 16.49 -28.64 -15.36
N LEU A 481 15.93 -29.66 -16.04
CA LEU A 481 15.69 -30.98 -15.45
C LEU A 481 16.98 -31.64 -14.98
N ALA A 482 18.05 -31.60 -15.78
CA ALA A 482 19.34 -32.11 -15.37
C ALA A 482 19.96 -31.35 -14.18
N ALA A 483 19.75 -30.05 -14.11
CA ALA A 483 20.15 -29.26 -12.94
C ALA A 483 19.36 -29.64 -11.69
N ILE A 484 18.04 -29.86 -11.80
CA ILE A 484 17.20 -30.34 -10.70
C ILE A 484 17.74 -31.67 -10.18
N ASP A 485 17.99 -32.66 -11.08
CA ASP A 485 18.54 -33.96 -10.71
C ASP A 485 19.85 -33.81 -9.92
N ARG A 486 20.79 -33.01 -10.43
CA ARG A 486 22.09 -32.74 -9.79
C ARG A 486 21.98 -32.10 -8.40
N HIS A 487 21.13 -31.06 -8.26
CA HIS A 487 20.97 -30.39 -6.98
C HIS A 487 20.25 -31.25 -5.93
N LEU A 488 19.28 -32.05 -6.35
CA LEU A 488 18.61 -33.01 -5.46
C LEU A 488 19.54 -34.12 -4.98
N GLN A 489 20.41 -34.67 -5.88
CA GLN A 489 21.44 -35.61 -5.49
C GLN A 489 22.38 -35.04 -4.44
N ASN A 490 22.77 -33.78 -4.57
CA ASN A 490 23.62 -33.05 -3.63
C ASN A 490 22.92 -32.51 -2.38
N GLN A 491 21.75 -33.10 -2.04
CA GLN A 491 20.96 -32.69 -0.87
C GLN A 491 20.63 -31.20 -0.85
N GLY A 492 20.47 -30.58 -2.02
CA GLY A 492 20.05 -29.19 -2.19
C GLY A 492 18.52 -29.08 -2.26
N GLN A 493 18.04 -27.87 -2.06
CA GLN A 493 16.63 -27.50 -2.26
C GLN A 493 16.49 -26.72 -3.58
N VAL A 494 15.42 -26.96 -4.30
CA VAL A 494 15.15 -26.38 -5.62
C VAL A 494 13.87 -25.56 -5.56
N LEU A 495 13.89 -24.36 -6.12
CA LEU A 495 12.73 -23.51 -6.32
C LEU A 495 12.45 -23.31 -7.81
N LEU A 496 11.29 -23.75 -8.28
CA LEU A 496 10.77 -23.38 -9.60
C LEU A 496 9.81 -22.22 -9.46
N PHE A 497 10.22 -21.12 -10.03
CA PHE A 497 9.50 -19.86 -9.92
C PHE A 497 8.77 -19.55 -11.24
N LEU A 498 7.44 -19.37 -11.15
CA LEU A 498 6.62 -18.96 -12.29
C LEU A 498 6.27 -17.47 -12.18
N ASN A 499 6.61 -16.74 -13.23
CA ASN A 499 6.25 -15.33 -13.36
C ASN A 499 4.78 -15.17 -13.76
N ARG A 500 3.85 -15.62 -12.91
CA ARG A 500 2.41 -15.60 -13.21
C ARG A 500 1.70 -14.48 -12.46
N ARG A 501 1.53 -13.31 -13.07
CA ARG A 501 0.49 -12.34 -12.72
C ARG A 501 -0.19 -11.84 -13.97
N GLY A 502 -1.50 -12.12 -14.15
CA GLY A 502 -2.46 -11.35 -14.93
C GLY A 502 -2.12 -10.95 -16.36
N PHE A 503 -1.00 -11.45 -16.89
CA PHE A 503 -0.56 -11.10 -18.24
C PHE A 503 -1.49 -11.73 -19.26
N SER A 504 -1.82 -10.95 -20.28
CA SER A 504 -2.57 -11.43 -21.41
C SER A 504 -1.74 -12.47 -22.19
N PRO A 505 -2.31 -13.58 -22.62
CA PRO A 505 -1.55 -14.61 -23.32
C PRO A 505 -0.93 -14.04 -24.60
N LEU A 506 0.37 -14.20 -24.70
CA LEU A 506 1.15 -13.86 -25.89
C LEU A 506 1.22 -15.08 -26.80
N LEU A 507 1.07 -14.89 -28.11
CA LEU A 507 1.36 -15.93 -29.10
C LEU A 507 2.79 -15.77 -29.57
N MET A 508 3.57 -16.86 -29.44
CA MET A 508 5.01 -16.88 -29.78
C MET A 508 5.35 -18.10 -30.60
N CYS A 509 6.30 -17.96 -31.51
CA CYS A 509 6.89 -19.09 -32.21
C CYS A 509 7.88 -19.83 -31.31
N HIS A 510 7.69 -21.14 -31.09
CA HIS A 510 8.60 -21.94 -30.27
C HIS A 510 9.97 -22.16 -30.96
N ALA A 511 9.98 -22.18 -32.29
CA ALA A 511 11.19 -22.43 -33.04
C ALA A 511 12.21 -21.27 -33.03
N CYS A 512 11.74 -20.01 -33.05
CA CYS A 512 12.62 -18.83 -33.13
C CYS A 512 12.31 -17.71 -32.14
N GLY A 513 11.28 -17.85 -31.30
CA GLY A 513 10.91 -16.80 -30.36
C GLY A 513 10.08 -15.64 -30.95
N TRP A 514 9.84 -15.62 -32.25
CA TRP A 514 9.09 -14.54 -32.91
C TRP A 514 7.75 -14.28 -32.22
N THR A 515 7.44 -12.98 -31.99
CA THR A 515 6.18 -12.52 -31.46
C THR A 515 5.50 -11.55 -32.41
N ILE A 516 4.18 -11.44 -32.34
CA ILE A 516 3.43 -10.60 -33.27
C ILE A 516 3.34 -9.19 -32.72
N SER A 517 3.96 -8.24 -33.41
CA SER A 517 3.89 -6.82 -33.13
C SER A 517 2.72 -6.15 -33.84
N CYS A 518 2.19 -5.09 -33.27
CA CYS A 518 1.12 -4.30 -33.86
C CYS A 518 1.65 -3.49 -35.07
N LYS A 519 0.91 -3.50 -36.17
CA LYS A 519 1.26 -2.70 -37.35
C LYS A 519 1.08 -1.19 -37.20
N ARG A 520 0.43 -0.73 -36.13
CA ARG A 520 0.09 0.68 -35.89
C ARG A 520 0.90 1.30 -34.74
N CYS A 521 1.53 0.49 -33.90
CA CYS A 521 2.35 0.92 -32.80
C CYS A 521 3.32 -0.22 -32.39
N ASP A 522 4.34 0.07 -31.61
CA ASP A 522 5.40 -0.88 -31.26
C ASP A 522 5.00 -1.89 -30.16
N ALA A 523 3.71 -1.95 -29.80
CA ALA A 523 3.22 -2.87 -28.80
C ALA A 523 3.01 -4.28 -29.38
N HIS A 524 3.27 -5.32 -28.58
CA HIS A 524 2.94 -6.70 -28.94
C HIS A 524 1.44 -6.97 -28.88
N MET A 525 0.96 -7.86 -29.76
CA MET A 525 -0.45 -8.21 -29.82
C MET A 525 -0.81 -9.33 -28.85
N THR A 526 -1.91 -9.16 -28.15
CA THR A 526 -2.44 -10.15 -27.22
C THR A 526 -3.32 -11.17 -27.92
N TYR A 527 -3.15 -12.44 -27.63
CA TYR A 527 -3.95 -13.53 -28.17
C TYR A 527 -5.23 -13.76 -27.36
N HIS A 528 -6.39 -13.56 -27.99
CA HIS A 528 -7.70 -13.83 -27.41
C HIS A 528 -8.21 -15.21 -27.87
N LYS A 529 -7.88 -16.24 -27.07
CA LYS A 529 -8.20 -17.65 -27.37
C LYS A 529 -9.70 -17.89 -27.65
N SER A 530 -10.58 -17.21 -26.92
CA SER A 530 -12.05 -17.36 -27.08
C SER A 530 -12.59 -16.80 -28.39
N ARG A 531 -11.88 -15.88 -29.00
CA ARG A 531 -12.25 -15.23 -30.27
C ARG A 531 -11.36 -15.64 -31.44
N GLN A 532 -10.30 -16.40 -31.18
CA GLN A 532 -9.29 -16.79 -32.16
C GLN A 532 -8.75 -15.58 -32.93
N LEU A 533 -8.44 -14.48 -32.20
CA LEU A 533 -7.91 -13.25 -32.79
C LEU A 533 -6.78 -12.66 -31.92
N LEU A 534 -5.96 -11.84 -32.56
CA LEU A 534 -4.95 -11.02 -31.93
C LEU A 534 -5.45 -9.58 -31.82
N ARG A 535 -5.23 -8.94 -30.67
CA ARG A 535 -5.61 -7.54 -30.45
C ARG A 535 -4.49 -6.76 -29.77
N CYS A 536 -4.22 -5.57 -30.28
CA CYS A 536 -3.35 -4.61 -29.62
C CYS A 536 -4.14 -3.83 -28.55
N HIS A 537 -3.72 -3.92 -27.29
CA HIS A 537 -4.38 -3.21 -26.20
C HIS A 537 -3.95 -1.75 -26.03
N HIS A 538 -2.98 -1.30 -26.85
CA HIS A 538 -2.58 0.10 -26.89
C HIS A 538 -3.43 0.91 -27.88
N CYS A 539 -3.67 0.40 -29.09
CA CYS A 539 -4.38 1.13 -30.14
C CYS A 539 -5.68 0.45 -30.63
N GLY A 540 -6.04 -0.70 -30.09
CA GLY A 540 -7.25 -1.44 -30.45
C GLY A 540 -7.19 -2.20 -31.78
N ALA A 541 -6.07 -2.20 -32.51
CA ALA A 541 -5.94 -2.91 -33.77
C ALA A 541 -6.16 -4.42 -33.59
N GLU A 542 -6.88 -5.05 -34.54
CA GLU A 542 -7.13 -6.50 -34.53
C GLU A 542 -6.43 -7.15 -35.73
N ALA A 543 -6.01 -8.40 -35.56
CA ALA A 543 -5.45 -9.24 -36.61
C ALA A 543 -5.89 -10.70 -36.44
N ALA A 544 -5.93 -11.43 -37.54
CA ALA A 544 -6.16 -12.87 -37.52
C ALA A 544 -4.93 -13.59 -36.92
N VAL A 545 -5.15 -14.75 -36.32
CA VAL A 545 -4.08 -15.63 -35.85
C VAL A 545 -3.39 -16.25 -37.06
N PRO A 546 -2.08 -16.06 -37.29
CA PRO A 546 -1.37 -16.66 -38.38
C PRO A 546 -1.29 -18.19 -38.21
N GLN A 547 -1.24 -18.91 -39.29
CA GLN A 547 -1.08 -20.38 -39.29
C GLN A 547 0.40 -20.79 -39.13
N SER A 548 1.33 -19.89 -39.48
CA SER A 548 2.76 -20.10 -39.37
C SER A 548 3.47 -18.83 -38.94
N CYS A 549 4.66 -19.00 -38.42
CA CYS A 549 5.53 -17.91 -38.01
C CYS A 549 5.86 -16.99 -39.17
N GLY A 550 5.75 -15.68 -38.94
CA GLY A 550 6.07 -14.68 -39.98
C GLY A 550 7.55 -14.53 -40.26
N ASP A 551 8.42 -15.07 -39.39
CA ASP A 551 9.88 -14.96 -39.47
C ASP A 551 10.53 -16.27 -39.99
N CYS A 552 10.29 -17.41 -39.36
CA CYS A 552 10.93 -18.69 -39.73
C CYS A 552 10.01 -19.69 -40.46
N GLY A 553 8.73 -19.38 -40.67
CA GLY A 553 7.76 -20.26 -41.34
C GLY A 553 7.26 -21.46 -40.53
N SER A 554 7.74 -21.68 -39.31
CA SER A 554 7.31 -22.79 -38.44
C SER A 554 5.83 -22.68 -38.08
N SER A 555 5.13 -23.82 -38.03
CA SER A 555 3.75 -23.91 -37.51
C SER A 555 3.65 -24.04 -36.00
N GLU A 556 4.76 -24.12 -35.29
CA GLU A 556 4.81 -24.27 -33.84
C GLU A 556 4.57 -22.93 -33.11
N LEU A 557 3.34 -22.41 -33.21
CA LEU A 557 2.92 -21.23 -32.49
C LEU A 557 2.31 -21.64 -31.14
N ILE A 558 2.96 -21.22 -30.07
CA ILE A 558 2.55 -21.55 -28.69
C ILE A 558 1.99 -20.35 -27.97
N SER A 559 0.96 -20.58 -27.15
CA SER A 559 0.51 -19.60 -26.17
C SER A 559 1.29 -19.82 -24.88
N ILE A 560 2.07 -18.81 -24.46
CA ILE A 560 2.94 -18.93 -23.28
C ILE A 560 2.09 -18.91 -22.00
N GLY A 561 2.43 -19.79 -21.03
CA GLY A 561 1.85 -19.87 -19.70
C GLY A 561 1.64 -21.32 -19.22
N ALA A 562 2.66 -21.94 -18.67
CA ALA A 562 2.52 -23.24 -17.97
C ALA A 562 1.78 -23.03 -16.64
N GLY A 563 0.86 -23.96 -16.27
CA GLY A 563 0.20 -23.92 -14.98
C GLY A 563 1.08 -24.55 -13.89
N THR A 564 1.18 -23.90 -12.72
CA THR A 564 1.87 -24.45 -11.53
C THR A 564 1.47 -25.88 -11.20
N GLU A 565 0.22 -26.23 -11.47
CA GLU A 565 -0.36 -27.55 -11.23
C GLU A 565 0.24 -28.64 -12.12
N ARG A 566 0.44 -28.35 -13.43
CA ARG A 566 1.06 -29.35 -14.34
C ARG A 566 2.51 -29.60 -14.00
N ILE A 567 3.25 -28.56 -13.64
CA ILE A 567 4.64 -28.68 -13.19
C ILE A 567 4.69 -29.49 -11.88
N GLU A 568 3.82 -29.23 -10.92
CA GLU A 568 3.72 -30.00 -9.68
C GLU A 568 3.47 -31.49 -9.98
N GLN A 569 2.54 -31.80 -10.88
CA GLN A 569 2.23 -33.17 -11.26
C GLN A 569 3.42 -33.88 -11.94
N LEU A 570 4.09 -33.20 -12.88
CA LEU A 570 5.30 -33.73 -13.52
C LEU A 570 6.38 -34.04 -12.48
N LEU A 571 6.66 -33.13 -11.55
CA LEU A 571 7.70 -33.29 -10.54
C LEU A 571 7.35 -34.42 -9.56
N LYS A 572 6.11 -34.56 -9.14
CA LYS A 572 5.67 -35.66 -8.28
C LYS A 572 5.81 -37.00 -8.96
N SER A 573 5.52 -37.11 -10.27
CA SER A 573 5.69 -38.34 -11.01
C SER A 573 7.15 -38.70 -11.26
N ARG A 574 8.02 -37.69 -11.48
CA ARG A 574 9.46 -37.90 -11.73
C ARG A 574 10.25 -38.18 -10.45
N TYR A 575 9.85 -37.56 -9.32
CA TYR A 575 10.53 -37.65 -8.03
C TYR A 575 9.60 -38.12 -6.91
N PRO A 576 9.14 -39.39 -6.94
CA PRO A 576 8.12 -39.90 -6.01
C PRO A 576 8.57 -39.85 -4.55
N ASP A 577 9.87 -40.00 -4.29
CA ASP A 577 10.47 -40.01 -2.95
C ASP A 577 10.81 -38.60 -2.40
N ILE A 578 10.55 -37.56 -3.17
CA ILE A 578 10.91 -36.19 -2.80
C ILE A 578 9.64 -35.36 -2.55
N SER A 579 9.60 -34.69 -1.41
CA SER A 579 8.49 -33.77 -1.10
C SER A 579 8.47 -32.58 -2.04
N VAL A 580 7.36 -32.44 -2.78
CA VAL A 580 7.07 -31.34 -3.69
C VAL A 580 5.97 -30.45 -3.10
N GLU A 581 6.29 -29.20 -2.79
CA GLU A 581 5.33 -28.24 -2.24
C GLU A 581 5.00 -27.13 -3.24
N ARG A 582 3.71 -27.02 -3.56
CA ARG A 582 3.19 -25.90 -4.35
C ARG A 582 2.71 -24.78 -3.43
N ILE A 583 3.23 -23.56 -3.65
CA ILE A 583 2.90 -22.36 -2.88
C ILE A 583 2.44 -21.26 -3.85
N ASP A 584 1.14 -21.20 -4.05
CA ASP A 584 0.45 -20.20 -4.85
C ASP A 584 -0.82 -19.70 -4.14
N ARG A 585 -1.52 -18.73 -4.74
CA ARG A 585 -2.72 -18.15 -4.16
C ARG A 585 -3.86 -19.15 -3.96
N ASP A 586 -3.92 -20.20 -4.80
CA ASP A 586 -5.00 -21.17 -4.75
C ASP A 586 -4.77 -22.18 -3.61
N THR A 587 -3.53 -22.61 -3.40
CA THR A 587 -3.16 -23.55 -2.33
C THR A 587 -3.07 -22.92 -0.94
N THR A 588 -3.06 -21.58 -0.86
CA THR A 588 -2.89 -20.84 0.41
C THR A 588 -4.14 -20.12 0.90
N ARG A 589 -5.33 -20.42 0.34
CA ARG A 589 -6.60 -19.77 0.74
C ARG A 589 -7.04 -20.11 2.17
N ARG A 590 -6.70 -21.30 2.67
CA ARG A 590 -7.04 -21.72 4.03
C ARG A 590 -6.14 -20.98 5.03
N LYS A 591 -6.76 -20.43 6.08
CA LYS A 591 -6.02 -19.72 7.15
C LYS A 591 -4.99 -20.66 7.80
N GLY A 592 -3.73 -20.25 7.82
CA GLY A 592 -2.61 -21.03 8.37
C GLY A 592 -1.83 -21.87 7.35
N SER A 593 -2.43 -22.27 6.21
CA SER A 593 -1.77 -23.18 5.26
C SER A 593 -0.50 -22.59 4.62
N LEU A 594 -0.45 -21.28 4.44
CA LEU A 594 0.77 -20.59 3.98
C LEU A 594 1.91 -20.77 4.98
N HIS A 595 1.61 -20.57 6.26
CA HIS A 595 2.63 -20.68 7.33
C HIS A 595 3.18 -22.11 7.43
N GLU A 596 2.31 -23.12 7.40
CA GLU A 596 2.71 -24.53 7.42
C GLU A 596 3.63 -24.89 6.25
N LYS A 597 3.26 -24.50 5.02
CA LYS A 597 4.07 -24.76 3.83
C LYS A 597 5.42 -24.03 3.84
N LEU A 598 5.45 -22.80 4.33
CA LEU A 598 6.69 -22.04 4.47
C LEU A 598 7.61 -22.63 5.53
N GLU A 599 7.08 -23.17 6.62
CA GLU A 599 7.88 -23.88 7.62
C GLU A 599 8.46 -25.19 7.06
N LEU A 600 7.70 -25.97 6.29
CA LEU A 600 8.22 -27.16 5.58
C LEU A 600 9.36 -26.79 4.62
N ALA A 601 9.21 -25.67 3.90
CA ALA A 601 10.24 -25.18 3.01
C ALA A 601 11.49 -24.69 3.78
N ARG A 602 11.32 -23.97 4.90
CA ARG A 602 12.38 -23.43 5.73
C ARG A 602 13.21 -24.53 6.43
N THR A 603 12.53 -25.58 6.91
CA THR A 603 13.18 -26.71 7.58
C THR A 603 13.89 -27.66 6.61
N GLY A 604 13.68 -27.48 5.28
CA GLY A 604 14.21 -28.36 4.25
C GLY A 604 13.43 -29.68 4.06
N ASN A 605 12.31 -29.87 4.77
CA ASN A 605 11.45 -31.04 4.60
C ASN A 605 10.81 -31.06 3.21
N ALA A 606 10.48 -29.87 2.65
CA ALA A 606 10.12 -29.73 1.25
C ALA A 606 11.36 -29.39 0.41
N ARG A 607 11.81 -30.30 -0.42
CA ARG A 607 13.03 -30.15 -1.22
C ARG A 607 12.77 -29.58 -2.61
N LEU A 608 11.57 -29.75 -3.15
CA LEU A 608 11.12 -29.17 -4.41
C LEU A 608 10.00 -28.18 -4.11
N LEU A 609 10.22 -26.91 -4.43
CA LEU A 609 9.27 -25.82 -4.27
C LEU A 609 8.80 -25.35 -5.64
N VAL A 610 7.51 -25.27 -5.85
CA VAL A 610 6.92 -24.68 -7.07
C VAL A 610 6.03 -23.53 -6.65
N GLY A 611 6.24 -22.35 -7.22
CA GLY A 611 5.38 -21.25 -6.83
C GLY A 611 5.56 -19.96 -7.61
N THR A 612 4.82 -18.97 -7.15
CA THR A 612 4.77 -17.64 -7.75
C THR A 612 5.40 -16.60 -6.81
N GLN A 613 5.11 -15.34 -7.00
CA GLN A 613 5.70 -14.20 -6.26
C GLN A 613 5.66 -14.33 -4.72
N MET A 614 4.83 -15.22 -4.17
CA MET A 614 4.79 -15.46 -2.72
C MET A 614 6.09 -16.05 -2.18
N LEU A 615 6.83 -16.83 -2.99
CA LEU A 615 8.13 -17.41 -2.63
C LEU A 615 9.32 -16.46 -2.87
N ALA A 616 9.13 -15.47 -3.73
CA ALA A 616 10.19 -14.50 -4.01
C ALA A 616 10.45 -13.52 -2.85
N LYS A 617 9.48 -13.33 -1.94
CA LYS A 617 9.47 -12.25 -0.95
C LYS A 617 9.51 -12.74 0.49
N GLY A 618 10.30 -12.09 1.33
CA GLY A 618 10.22 -12.14 2.80
C GLY A 618 10.69 -13.43 3.48
N HIS A 619 11.02 -14.51 2.75
CA HIS A 619 11.35 -15.80 3.35
C HIS A 619 12.81 -16.16 3.13
N ASP A 620 13.42 -16.79 4.12
CA ASP A 620 14.78 -17.32 4.05
C ASP A 620 14.73 -18.85 3.93
N PHE A 621 15.35 -19.37 2.87
CA PHE A 621 15.48 -20.81 2.60
C PHE A 621 16.97 -21.18 2.61
N PRO A 622 17.52 -21.60 3.75
CA PRO A 622 18.97 -21.80 3.91
C PRO A 622 19.53 -22.89 2.98
N ASN A 623 18.72 -23.87 2.61
CA ASN A 623 19.13 -25.01 1.79
C ASN A 623 18.90 -24.79 0.28
N LEU A 624 18.44 -23.61 -0.13
CA LEU A 624 18.11 -23.32 -1.53
C LEU A 624 19.38 -23.14 -2.37
N THR A 625 19.62 -24.09 -3.25
CA THR A 625 20.82 -24.13 -4.11
C THR A 625 20.52 -23.92 -5.59
N LEU A 626 19.29 -24.23 -6.05
CA LEU A 626 18.86 -24.02 -7.44
C LEU A 626 17.56 -23.21 -7.49
N VAL A 627 17.54 -22.22 -8.35
CA VAL A 627 16.34 -21.48 -8.73
C VAL A 627 16.14 -21.58 -10.24
N GLY A 628 15.02 -22.11 -10.67
CA GLY A 628 14.56 -22.07 -12.06
C GLY A 628 13.50 -20.99 -12.25
N VAL A 629 13.77 -19.99 -13.08
CA VAL A 629 12.81 -18.94 -13.44
C VAL A 629 12.14 -19.31 -14.76
N LEU A 630 10.83 -19.46 -14.73
CA LEU A 630 10.01 -19.89 -15.86
C LEU A 630 9.15 -18.72 -16.36
N ASP A 631 8.64 -18.83 -17.58
CA ASP A 631 7.74 -17.84 -18.21
C ASP A 631 8.31 -16.41 -18.26
N THR A 632 9.62 -16.28 -18.47
CA THR A 632 10.32 -14.98 -18.50
C THR A 632 9.79 -14.08 -19.62
N ASP A 633 9.50 -14.68 -20.78
CA ASP A 633 9.11 -13.97 -22.01
C ASP A 633 7.78 -13.21 -21.84
N GLN A 634 6.88 -13.68 -20.99
CA GLN A 634 5.65 -12.94 -20.67
C GLN A 634 5.94 -11.58 -19.97
N GLY A 635 6.98 -11.50 -19.17
CA GLY A 635 7.41 -10.26 -18.54
C GLY A 635 8.08 -9.28 -19.51
N LEU A 636 8.74 -9.79 -20.55
CA LEU A 636 9.42 -8.96 -21.55
C LEU A 636 8.43 -8.35 -22.55
N TYR A 637 7.46 -9.14 -23.00
CA TYR A 637 6.56 -8.78 -24.10
C TYR A 637 5.12 -8.49 -23.68
N SER A 638 4.90 -8.20 -22.42
CA SER A 638 3.61 -7.76 -21.92
C SER A 638 3.24 -6.37 -22.46
N GLY A 639 1.96 -6.14 -22.69
CA GLY A 639 1.46 -4.81 -23.01
C GLY A 639 1.47 -3.81 -21.84
N ASP A 640 1.96 -4.21 -20.67
CA ASP A 640 2.14 -3.33 -19.51
C ASP A 640 3.56 -2.78 -19.50
N PHE A 641 3.70 -1.47 -19.55
CA PHE A 641 5.00 -0.79 -19.53
C PHE A 641 5.84 -1.07 -18.26
N ARG A 642 5.22 -1.57 -17.18
CA ARG A 642 5.92 -1.96 -15.95
C ARG A 642 6.38 -3.42 -15.94
N ALA A 643 5.95 -4.23 -16.90
CA ALA A 643 6.24 -5.66 -16.88
C ALA A 643 7.74 -5.98 -16.92
N PRO A 644 8.57 -5.30 -17.74
CA PRO A 644 10.04 -5.50 -17.71
C PRO A 644 10.66 -5.14 -16.35
N GLU A 645 10.22 -4.05 -15.72
CA GLU A 645 10.66 -3.66 -14.37
C GLU A 645 10.31 -4.73 -13.34
N HIS A 646 9.07 -5.20 -13.35
CA HIS A 646 8.62 -6.27 -12.43
C HIS A 646 9.38 -7.56 -12.64
N LEU A 647 9.69 -7.91 -13.89
CA LEU A 647 10.50 -9.07 -14.23
C LEU A 647 11.93 -8.95 -13.67
N ALA A 648 12.58 -7.82 -13.89
CA ALA A 648 13.93 -7.57 -13.39
C ALA A 648 13.99 -7.56 -11.86
N GLN A 649 13.04 -6.91 -11.20
CA GLN A 649 12.89 -6.94 -9.74
C GLN A 649 12.77 -8.37 -9.24
N LEU A 650 11.93 -9.15 -9.88
CA LEU A 650 11.64 -10.52 -9.52
C LEU A 650 12.87 -11.42 -9.71
N ILE A 651 13.54 -11.38 -10.87
CA ILE A 651 14.76 -12.14 -11.14
C ILE A 651 15.82 -11.81 -10.09
N THR A 652 16.05 -10.53 -9.82
CA THR A 652 17.03 -10.07 -8.83
C THR A 652 16.69 -10.55 -7.42
N GLN A 653 15.43 -10.49 -7.01
CA GLN A 653 14.99 -10.95 -5.69
C GLN A 653 15.11 -12.46 -5.53
N VAL A 654 14.70 -13.23 -6.53
CA VAL A 654 14.71 -14.68 -6.51
C VAL A 654 16.14 -15.20 -6.63
N ALA A 655 16.98 -14.58 -7.49
CA ALA A 655 18.40 -14.87 -7.56
C ALA A 655 19.09 -14.62 -6.20
N GLY A 656 18.75 -13.53 -5.52
CA GLY A 656 19.25 -13.24 -4.17
C GLY A 656 18.85 -14.25 -3.10
N ARG A 657 17.99 -15.24 -3.39
CA ARG A 657 17.62 -16.33 -2.46
C ARG A 657 18.55 -17.53 -2.55
N ALA A 658 19.11 -17.82 -3.72
CA ALA A 658 20.04 -18.92 -3.92
C ALA A 658 21.41 -18.64 -3.25
N GLY A 659 22.01 -19.68 -2.66
CA GLY A 659 23.37 -19.61 -2.13
C GLY A 659 23.53 -18.69 -0.90
N ARG A 660 22.59 -18.72 0.04
CA ARG A 660 22.68 -17.93 1.30
C ARG A 660 23.50 -18.61 2.41
N ALA A 661 23.66 -19.92 2.33
CA ALA A 661 24.51 -20.69 3.21
C ALA A 661 25.88 -20.92 2.56
N GLU A 662 26.64 -21.87 3.04
CA GLU A 662 27.98 -22.21 2.51
C GLU A 662 27.95 -22.84 1.11
N LYS A 663 26.77 -23.29 0.63
CA LYS A 663 26.62 -23.93 -0.68
C LYS A 663 26.45 -22.88 -1.79
N PRO A 664 27.20 -22.96 -2.92
CA PRO A 664 27.03 -22.05 -4.04
C PRO A 664 25.61 -22.18 -4.64
N GLY A 665 25.01 -21.05 -5.00
CA GLY A 665 23.70 -21.00 -5.62
C GLY A 665 23.77 -20.96 -7.14
N GLU A 666 22.81 -21.59 -7.82
CA GLU A 666 22.63 -21.54 -9.26
C GLU A 666 21.24 -21.01 -9.60
N VAL A 667 21.15 -20.18 -10.64
CA VAL A 667 19.88 -19.62 -11.13
C VAL A 667 19.81 -19.85 -12.64
N LEU A 668 18.81 -20.59 -13.08
CA LEU A 668 18.56 -20.84 -14.49
C LEU A 668 17.29 -20.09 -14.93
N ILE A 669 17.44 -19.19 -15.89
CA ILE A 669 16.35 -18.38 -16.42
C ILE A 669 16.00 -18.90 -17.82
N GLN A 670 14.81 -19.46 -17.97
CA GLN A 670 14.33 -19.99 -19.26
C GLN A 670 13.66 -18.89 -20.08
N THR A 671 14.12 -18.72 -21.32
CA THR A 671 13.61 -17.71 -22.26
C THR A 671 13.82 -18.14 -23.72
N HIS A 672 12.95 -17.70 -24.62
CA HIS A 672 13.16 -17.80 -26.09
C HIS A 672 14.00 -16.63 -26.63
N HIS A 673 14.33 -15.65 -25.78
CA HIS A 673 15.06 -14.44 -26.16
C HIS A 673 16.30 -14.23 -25.27
N PRO A 674 17.27 -15.14 -25.30
CA PRO A 674 18.47 -15.00 -24.47
C PRO A 674 19.25 -13.70 -24.76
N ASP A 675 19.23 -13.23 -26.01
CA ASP A 675 19.94 -12.02 -26.45
C ASP A 675 19.14 -10.71 -26.19
N HIS A 676 18.00 -10.77 -25.51
CA HIS A 676 17.19 -9.58 -25.25
C HIS A 676 18.00 -8.53 -24.46
N PRO A 677 18.11 -7.26 -24.94
CA PRO A 677 19.00 -6.25 -24.36
C PRO A 677 18.80 -6.04 -22.87
N LEU A 678 17.55 -5.97 -22.40
CA LEU A 678 17.24 -5.79 -20.97
C LEU A 678 17.69 -6.99 -20.12
N LEU A 679 17.58 -8.23 -20.61
CA LEU A 679 18.08 -9.41 -19.90
C LEU A 679 19.61 -9.41 -19.84
N GLN A 680 20.26 -9.12 -20.95
CA GLN A 680 21.71 -9.03 -21.03
C GLN A 680 22.26 -7.94 -20.10
N THR A 681 21.62 -6.76 -20.10
CA THR A 681 21.97 -5.68 -19.18
C THR A 681 21.78 -6.09 -17.72
N LEU A 682 20.68 -6.76 -17.38
CA LEU A 682 20.43 -7.25 -16.02
C LEU A 682 21.47 -8.25 -15.56
N LEU A 683 21.95 -9.14 -16.45
CA LEU A 683 22.96 -10.15 -16.14
C LEU A 683 24.36 -9.57 -15.96
N HIS A 684 24.76 -8.66 -16.83
CA HIS A 684 26.13 -8.14 -16.87
C HIS A 684 26.34 -6.91 -15.99
N GLN A 685 25.32 -6.06 -15.85
CA GLN A 685 25.39 -4.79 -15.12
C GLN A 685 24.51 -4.76 -13.87
N GLY A 686 23.78 -5.84 -13.60
CA GLY A 686 22.87 -5.95 -12.46
C GLY A 686 21.63 -5.06 -12.59
N TYR A 687 20.94 -4.91 -11.45
CA TYR A 687 19.68 -4.13 -11.41
C TYR A 687 19.89 -2.64 -11.72
N ASP A 688 21.03 -2.07 -11.33
CA ASP A 688 21.33 -0.64 -11.58
C ASP A 688 21.45 -0.34 -13.07
N GLY A 689 22.19 -1.18 -13.82
CA GLY A 689 22.30 -1.05 -15.27
C GLY A 689 20.95 -1.23 -15.96
N PHE A 690 20.17 -2.24 -15.55
CA PHE A 690 18.81 -2.43 -16.04
C PHE A 690 17.91 -1.21 -15.79
N ALA A 691 17.93 -0.67 -14.56
CA ALA A 691 17.08 0.46 -14.20
C ALA A 691 17.40 1.71 -15.01
N HIS A 692 18.69 1.95 -15.28
CA HIS A 692 19.12 3.06 -16.14
C HIS A 692 18.61 2.90 -17.57
N ALA A 693 18.80 1.72 -18.17
CA ALA A 693 18.32 1.43 -19.53
C ALA A 693 16.79 1.55 -19.63
N ALA A 694 16.07 1.00 -18.65
CA ALA A 694 14.62 1.04 -18.61
C ALA A 694 14.07 2.48 -18.39
N LEU A 695 14.77 3.33 -17.64
CA LEU A 695 14.40 4.75 -17.52
C LEU A 695 14.57 5.48 -18.86
N THR A 696 15.65 5.23 -19.60
CA THR A 696 15.86 5.81 -20.92
C THR A 696 14.76 5.38 -21.91
N GLU A 697 14.40 4.10 -21.92
CA GLU A 697 13.26 3.61 -22.70
C GLU A 697 11.95 4.33 -22.34
N ARG A 698 11.65 4.49 -21.05
CA ARG A 698 10.42 5.17 -20.60
C ARG A 698 10.40 6.65 -20.94
N GLU A 699 11.55 7.30 -20.95
CA GLU A 699 11.68 8.69 -21.37
C GLU A 699 11.31 8.83 -22.86
N GLN A 700 11.92 7.99 -23.71
CA GLN A 700 11.67 7.99 -25.15
C GLN A 700 10.21 7.64 -25.48
N ALA A 701 9.64 6.65 -24.77
CA ALA A 701 8.26 6.24 -24.98
C ALA A 701 7.22 7.13 -24.27
N GLY A 702 7.65 8.10 -23.48
CA GLY A 702 6.76 8.98 -22.74
C GLY A 702 5.94 8.25 -21.67
N PHE A 703 6.54 7.33 -20.92
CA PHE A 703 5.89 6.64 -19.81
C PHE A 703 6.30 7.19 -18.42
N PRO A 704 5.55 6.86 -17.35
CA PRO A 704 6.00 7.19 -16.00
C PRO A 704 7.41 6.65 -15.71
N PRO A 705 8.28 7.41 -15.03
CA PRO A 705 8.00 8.62 -14.24
C PRO A 705 8.02 9.96 -14.99
N TYR A 706 8.30 9.97 -16.29
CA TYR A 706 8.42 11.21 -17.10
C TYR A 706 7.04 11.80 -17.44
N ARG A 707 6.01 10.97 -17.50
CA ARG A 707 4.62 11.38 -17.66
C ARG A 707 3.74 10.85 -16.52
N HIS A 708 2.57 11.45 -16.36
CA HIS A 708 1.58 11.11 -15.33
C HIS A 708 0.34 10.54 -15.98
N LEU A 709 -0.20 9.46 -15.41
CA LEU A 709 -1.32 8.72 -15.96
C LEU A 709 -2.54 8.77 -15.03
N ALA A 710 -3.72 8.81 -15.64
CA ALA A 710 -4.98 8.49 -14.99
C ALA A 710 -5.76 7.52 -15.89
N LEU A 711 -6.38 6.51 -15.28
CA LEU A 711 -7.05 5.44 -15.99
C LEU A 711 -8.51 5.34 -15.54
N LEU A 712 -9.44 5.68 -16.42
CA LEU A 712 -10.85 5.41 -16.23
C LEU A 712 -11.16 3.98 -16.69
N ARG A 713 -11.68 3.16 -15.79
CA ARG A 713 -12.17 1.81 -16.07
C ARG A 713 -13.70 1.79 -16.00
N CYS A 714 -14.32 1.07 -16.91
CA CYS A 714 -15.76 0.86 -16.96
C CYS A 714 -16.08 -0.63 -17.10
N GLU A 715 -17.08 -1.09 -16.37
CA GLU A 715 -17.64 -2.44 -16.45
C GLU A 715 -19.14 -2.38 -16.68
N ALA A 716 -19.63 -3.02 -17.73
CA ALA A 716 -21.03 -3.05 -18.11
C ALA A 716 -21.52 -4.48 -18.41
N ILE A 717 -22.80 -4.76 -18.17
CA ILE A 717 -23.42 -6.04 -18.56
C ILE A 717 -23.57 -6.11 -20.08
N LYS A 718 -23.94 -4.97 -20.71
CA LYS A 718 -24.07 -4.81 -22.17
C LYS A 718 -22.89 -3.99 -22.68
N PRO A 719 -22.17 -4.46 -23.72
CA PRO A 719 -21.00 -3.74 -24.25
C PRO A 719 -21.33 -2.35 -24.75
N GLU A 720 -22.53 -2.16 -25.34
CA GLU A 720 -22.99 -0.87 -25.89
C GLU A 720 -23.15 0.19 -24.78
N ALA A 721 -23.58 -0.22 -23.57
CA ALA A 721 -23.70 0.70 -22.43
C ALA A 721 -22.33 1.17 -21.95
N GLY A 722 -21.33 0.29 -21.96
CA GLY A 722 -19.95 0.63 -21.66
C GLY A 722 -19.35 1.59 -22.69
N ALA A 723 -19.54 1.30 -23.98
CA ALA A 723 -19.07 2.13 -25.06
C ALA A 723 -19.69 3.54 -25.00
N ALA A 724 -21.03 3.63 -24.87
CA ALA A 724 -21.72 4.92 -24.78
C ALA A 724 -21.27 5.76 -23.57
N PHE A 725 -21.01 5.13 -22.42
CA PHE A 725 -20.46 5.84 -21.27
C PHE A 725 -19.04 6.35 -21.53
N MET A 726 -18.17 5.52 -22.10
CA MET A 726 -16.78 5.89 -22.37
C MET A 726 -16.66 6.97 -23.45
N GLU A 727 -17.49 6.93 -24.50
CA GLU A 727 -17.56 8.00 -25.50
C GLU A 727 -18.03 9.32 -24.87
N SER A 728 -19.08 9.29 -24.05
CA SER A 728 -19.54 10.47 -23.32
C SER A 728 -18.45 11.01 -22.37
N ALA A 729 -17.70 10.13 -21.73
CA ALA A 729 -16.58 10.51 -20.85
C ALA A 729 -15.45 11.18 -21.64
N ARG A 730 -15.13 10.67 -22.85
CA ARG A 730 -14.13 11.26 -23.74
C ARG A 730 -14.58 12.62 -24.27
N GLU A 731 -15.84 12.74 -24.64
CA GLU A 731 -16.41 13.99 -25.14
C GLU A 731 -16.24 15.15 -24.14
N LEU A 732 -16.42 14.86 -22.84
CA LEU A 732 -16.22 15.83 -21.76
C LEU A 732 -14.75 16.31 -21.65
N LEU A 733 -13.78 15.61 -22.23
CA LEU A 733 -12.37 15.97 -22.21
C LEU A 733 -11.94 16.88 -23.36
N LYS A 734 -12.74 17.03 -24.41
CA LYS A 734 -12.39 17.85 -25.59
C LYS A 734 -11.97 19.29 -25.25
N GLY A 735 -12.51 19.87 -24.17
CA GLY A 735 -12.10 21.18 -23.68
C GLY A 735 -10.72 21.21 -23.01
N PHE A 736 -10.15 20.05 -22.67
CA PHE A 736 -8.87 19.92 -21.97
C PHE A 736 -7.75 19.35 -22.85
N GLU A 737 -8.06 18.74 -24.00
CA GLU A 737 -7.07 18.16 -24.93
C GLU A 737 -6.05 19.19 -25.43
N ASN A 738 -6.43 20.46 -25.50
CA ASN A 738 -5.54 21.56 -25.86
C ASN A 738 -4.57 21.99 -24.74
N GLN A 739 -4.68 21.40 -23.54
CA GLN A 739 -3.89 21.75 -22.34
C GLN A 739 -2.77 20.74 -22.05
N ALA A 740 -2.15 20.15 -23.07
CA ALA A 740 -1.10 19.14 -22.95
C ALA A 740 -1.57 17.84 -22.25
N ILE A 741 -2.83 17.47 -22.42
CA ILE A 741 -3.40 16.18 -21.99
C ILE A 741 -3.68 15.35 -23.22
N GLU A 742 -3.08 14.16 -23.27
CA GLU A 742 -3.31 13.17 -24.30
C GLU A 742 -4.34 12.15 -23.81
N VAL A 743 -5.28 11.77 -24.65
CA VAL A 743 -6.37 10.84 -24.31
C VAL A 743 -6.35 9.65 -25.27
N PHE A 744 -6.14 8.44 -24.70
CA PHE A 744 -6.11 7.19 -25.46
C PHE A 744 -7.35 6.36 -25.15
N GLY A 745 -8.05 5.95 -26.19
CA GLY A 745 -9.28 5.18 -26.09
C GLY A 745 -10.52 5.98 -26.49
N PRO A 746 -11.73 5.44 -26.22
CA PRO A 746 -12.06 4.23 -25.44
C PRO A 746 -11.53 2.94 -26.06
N LEU A 747 -10.94 2.07 -25.23
CA LEU A 747 -10.41 0.78 -25.63
C LEU A 747 -11.03 -0.35 -24.80
N PRO A 748 -11.24 -1.56 -25.34
CA PRO A 748 -11.50 -2.72 -24.52
C PRO A 748 -10.33 -2.98 -23.56
N ALA A 749 -10.63 -3.35 -22.31
CA ALA A 749 -9.58 -3.75 -21.37
C ALA A 749 -8.88 -5.04 -21.87
N PRO A 750 -7.62 -5.31 -21.46
CA PRO A 750 -6.91 -6.53 -21.82
C PRO A 750 -7.68 -7.83 -21.50
N MET A 751 -8.40 -7.86 -20.39
CA MET A 751 -9.43 -8.86 -20.11
C MET A 751 -10.80 -8.25 -20.39
N GLU A 752 -11.25 -8.37 -21.62
CA GLU A 752 -12.46 -7.70 -22.11
C GLU A 752 -13.74 -8.12 -21.36
N LYS A 753 -13.83 -9.37 -20.90
CA LYS A 753 -14.99 -9.88 -20.17
C LYS A 753 -14.55 -10.59 -18.88
N ARG A 754 -15.09 -10.13 -17.74
CA ARG A 754 -14.85 -10.73 -16.44
C ARG A 754 -16.14 -10.84 -15.64
N ALA A 755 -16.42 -11.99 -15.08
CA ALA A 755 -17.63 -12.26 -14.27
C ALA A 755 -18.92 -11.76 -14.95
N GLY A 756 -19.06 -12.02 -16.25
CA GLY A 756 -20.23 -11.63 -17.04
C GLY A 756 -20.29 -10.16 -17.47
N ARG A 757 -19.31 -9.34 -17.11
CA ARG A 757 -19.26 -7.91 -17.47
C ARG A 757 -18.19 -7.63 -18.51
N TYR A 758 -18.51 -6.77 -19.47
CA TYR A 758 -17.58 -6.23 -20.45
C TYR A 758 -16.84 -5.04 -19.83
N ARG A 759 -15.53 -4.97 -20.10
CA ARG A 759 -14.62 -3.98 -19.51
C ARG A 759 -14.03 -3.10 -20.61
N MET A 760 -14.05 -1.80 -20.37
CA MET A 760 -13.44 -0.79 -21.24
C MET A 760 -12.57 0.16 -20.40
N GLN A 761 -11.66 0.84 -21.07
CA GLN A 761 -10.74 1.78 -20.44
C GLN A 761 -10.50 3.02 -21.32
N LEU A 762 -10.20 4.13 -20.63
CA LEU A 762 -9.77 5.39 -21.21
C LEU A 762 -8.55 5.86 -20.41
N ILE A 763 -7.44 6.13 -21.09
CA ILE A 763 -6.19 6.55 -20.48
C ILE A 763 -5.99 8.03 -20.74
N LEU A 764 -5.71 8.79 -19.69
CA LEU A 764 -5.31 10.18 -19.75
C LEU A 764 -3.84 10.27 -19.37
N GLN A 765 -3.08 11.04 -20.14
CA GLN A 765 -1.65 11.20 -19.95
C GLN A 765 -1.25 12.67 -20.05
N SER A 766 -0.31 13.11 -19.21
CA SER A 766 0.25 14.46 -19.29
C SER A 766 1.71 14.49 -18.84
N GLY A 767 2.51 15.34 -19.44
CA GLY A 767 3.87 15.63 -18.98
C GLY A 767 3.89 16.40 -17.67
N GLN A 768 2.79 17.03 -17.27
CA GLN A 768 2.70 17.83 -16.05
C GLN A 768 1.58 17.33 -15.14
N ARG A 769 1.95 16.88 -13.94
CA ARG A 769 1.00 16.40 -12.93
C ARG A 769 -0.07 17.43 -12.60
N LYS A 770 0.31 18.70 -12.48
CA LYS A 770 -0.61 19.80 -12.14
C LYS A 770 -1.74 19.92 -13.18
N LEU A 771 -1.40 19.89 -14.47
CA LEU A 771 -2.38 19.99 -15.55
C LEU A 771 -3.34 18.80 -15.56
N LEU A 772 -2.80 17.57 -15.36
CA LEU A 772 -3.64 16.38 -15.27
C LEU A 772 -4.66 16.52 -14.14
N HIS A 773 -4.24 16.92 -12.93
CA HIS A 773 -5.15 17.08 -11.79
C HIS A 773 -6.16 18.22 -11.97
N GLN A 774 -5.77 19.32 -12.61
CA GLN A 774 -6.70 20.40 -12.94
C GLN A 774 -7.82 19.97 -13.87
N ALA A 775 -7.54 19.05 -14.80
CA ALA A 775 -8.56 18.48 -15.67
C ALA A 775 -9.38 17.37 -14.96
N LEU A 776 -8.73 16.53 -14.16
CA LEU A 776 -9.41 15.41 -13.50
C LEU A 776 -10.53 15.85 -12.56
N GLN A 777 -10.36 16.94 -11.82
CA GLN A 777 -11.34 17.38 -10.82
C GLN A 777 -12.70 17.75 -11.46
N PRO A 778 -12.80 18.70 -12.41
CA PRO A 778 -14.08 19.04 -13.05
C PRO A 778 -14.62 17.90 -13.92
N TRP A 779 -13.72 17.12 -14.54
CA TRP A 779 -14.12 15.96 -15.33
C TRP A 779 -14.79 14.88 -14.46
N THR A 780 -14.22 14.56 -13.31
CA THR A 780 -14.79 13.57 -12.38
C THR A 780 -16.17 14.01 -11.88
N GLN A 781 -16.35 15.30 -11.57
CA GLN A 781 -17.65 15.85 -11.20
C GLN A 781 -18.67 15.72 -12.33
N SER A 782 -18.25 15.94 -13.58
CA SER A 782 -19.08 15.77 -14.75
C SER A 782 -19.45 14.31 -15.01
N LEU A 783 -18.50 13.37 -14.80
CA LEU A 783 -18.74 11.92 -14.93
C LEU A 783 -19.83 11.42 -13.97
N VAL A 784 -19.86 11.92 -12.74
CA VAL A 784 -20.90 11.57 -11.76
C VAL A 784 -22.30 11.95 -12.24
N ASN A 785 -22.41 13.04 -12.98
CA ASN A 785 -23.68 13.57 -13.48
C ASN A 785 -24.12 12.94 -14.83
N LEU A 786 -23.29 12.10 -15.44
CA LEU A 786 -23.64 11.44 -16.71
C LEU A 786 -24.79 10.43 -16.51
N LYS A 787 -25.86 10.58 -17.26
CA LYS A 787 -26.98 9.60 -17.26
C LYS A 787 -26.53 8.20 -17.66
N ALA A 788 -25.57 8.09 -18.55
CA ALA A 788 -24.96 6.81 -18.95
C ALA A 788 -24.23 6.10 -17.81
N GLY A 789 -23.72 6.84 -16.84
CA GLY A 789 -23.04 6.32 -15.65
C GLY A 789 -23.90 5.42 -14.77
N SER A 790 -25.23 5.61 -14.75
CA SER A 790 -26.15 4.79 -13.97
C SER A 790 -26.27 3.32 -14.44
N LYS A 791 -25.89 3.03 -15.69
CA LYS A 791 -25.96 1.69 -16.32
C LYS A 791 -24.65 0.91 -16.24
N VAL A 792 -23.58 1.51 -15.72
CA VAL A 792 -22.25 0.95 -15.67
C VAL A 792 -21.66 1.04 -14.27
N ARG A 793 -20.60 0.28 -14.04
CA ARG A 793 -19.71 0.48 -12.89
C ARG A 793 -18.43 1.11 -13.44
N TRP A 794 -18.09 2.28 -12.94
CA TRP A 794 -16.85 2.93 -13.34
C TRP A 794 -15.95 3.26 -12.15
N SER A 795 -14.68 3.39 -12.40
CA SER A 795 -13.69 3.80 -11.41
C SER A 795 -12.55 4.56 -12.07
N LEU A 796 -12.10 5.61 -11.40
CA LEU A 796 -10.92 6.36 -11.80
C LEU A 796 -9.72 5.91 -10.94
N ASP A 797 -8.60 5.68 -11.60
CA ASP A 797 -7.33 5.28 -10.98
C ASP A 797 -6.25 6.27 -11.37
N VAL A 798 -5.85 7.11 -10.43
CA VAL A 798 -4.76 8.07 -10.58
C VAL A 798 -3.45 7.38 -10.23
N ASP A 799 -2.42 7.56 -11.04
CA ASP A 799 -1.15 6.84 -10.98
C ASP A 799 -1.37 5.31 -10.91
N PRO A 800 -1.97 4.71 -11.97
CA PRO A 800 -2.24 3.29 -11.99
C PRO A 800 -0.94 2.48 -11.89
N TYR A 801 -0.97 1.40 -11.09
CA TYR A 801 0.15 0.49 -10.95
C TYR A 801 0.27 -0.46 -12.14
N ASP A 802 -0.84 -0.78 -12.77
CA ASP A 802 -0.95 -1.56 -14.00
C ASP A 802 -2.03 -0.96 -14.92
N THR A 803 -1.90 -1.24 -16.20
CA THR A 803 -2.87 -0.79 -17.22
C THR A 803 -3.90 -1.86 -17.59
N TYR A 804 -3.95 -2.98 -16.84
CA TYR A 804 -4.82 -4.13 -17.08
C TYR A 804 -6.16 -4.11 -16.34
#